data_8d7d54583cfd5f6d36a2fb886a4085a4
#
_entry.id   8d7d54583cfd5f6d36a2fb886a4085a4
#
_cell.length_a   1.000
_cell.length_b   1.000
_cell.length_c   1.000
_cell.angle_alpha   90.00
_cell.angle_beta   90.00
_cell.angle_gamma   90.00
#
_symmetry.space_group_name_H-M   'P 1'
#
loop_
_entity.id
_entity.type
_entity.pdbx_description
1 polymer ?
#
loop_
_entity_poly.entity_id
_entity_poly.type
_entity_poly.pdbx_seq_one_letter_code
_entity_poly.pdbx_strand_id
1 'polypeptide(L)'
;MASGTKTPAAPARSRLIAFYGVLAVLVVAVSAAVLGAGHDRTPQEPVAGGYDVTAGETTCLGQSFDVKQSGRFVNLDNADGSLGGRLEFEDGRLTGEVDCVEGGSAQLDAVVEDGILTGMLAGDEVTAELKRDPPEPGAQKPLAPSSIAGDYKLSPRSACLGPELTVEGGSEVELLADGETVGEGTYADGRLEGELECPTGGMKSVVGDAVDRTINLTLLGPGEELSATGAPPPGSERISAEKQREAGSRFAAFFIAVAVVMLIARLFGMGAVALRQPRVMGEVVAGIALGPTILGAFLPDIQAALFPKDIIPILGVVAQLGLIFYMFLVGLEIDLSQLRGRLGQVAAISNASVALPMVLGIAVALPIFELVGPDTKFVAFALFMGVSMSITAFPVLARILVERRMLKRPVGALVLACAAVDDVTAWFLIALATAVAVAGSGADVVETIILAVLFCLVMGLAVRPLLARASAAYDEAGRVPGGWIALIFAGVLLAAYTTEVIGIALIFGAFVMGLIMPRHAELSEDVTRRVEDFVITLLLPLFFAYTGLRTNIGLLDRPELWLLTGILILVAVVGKMVGAVVAARFTGFDWRSSAVIGTLMNTRGLTELIVLNLALEKGVISEALFAMLVIMALVTTFMAGPALRLLDPRNELGAPVEDELVEARETSRADFPAMAIPEQAILVAPQSEAALVQLRSLAEPMALSEPPRELILARLVAPPGGAAVRGALQTENRLLDEASTEVEAVRRELLDKGVAARAVAFVSADVGSDLARLAAADEVALLLIDGRRPLLGAGVPRGEVGEVLTKAPCDVGVLVARDDESVVPGPGSPVVVPFGGAEHDWAALELGAWIASANGAPLKLLGAAGETDERAKVTRLLGDAGLLVQQYAGISAMPMVAEPGREGIVDAAAGAGLLVIGLSERWRDEGLGPTRSEIAKAAPAPVLFVRRGVRPGALAPREDVTRFGWSAAGIGPGAIRPGQPIE
;
A
#
# COMPACT_ATOMS: atom_id res chain seq x y z
N MET A 1 -15.11 -37.60 2.36
CA MET A 1 -16.37 -37.07 1.78
C MET A 1 -16.11 -35.63 1.39
N ALA A 2 -15.54 -35.42 0.22
CA ALA A 2 -15.29 -34.10 -0.34
C ALA A 2 -16.62 -33.51 -0.83
N SER A 3 -17.16 -32.54 -0.07
CA SER A 3 -18.24 -31.69 -0.56
C SER A 3 -17.63 -30.67 -1.53
N GLY A 4 -17.47 -31.09 -2.79
CA GLY A 4 -17.13 -30.14 -3.83
C GLY A 4 -18.13 -28.98 -3.79
N THR A 5 -17.64 -27.76 -3.57
CA THR A 5 -18.41 -26.54 -3.62
C THR A 5 -18.93 -26.37 -5.05
N LYS A 6 -20.09 -26.98 -5.33
CA LYS A 6 -20.80 -26.76 -6.61
C LYS A 6 -21.01 -25.25 -6.75
N THR A 7 -20.49 -24.68 -7.79
CA THR A 7 -20.80 -23.31 -8.21
C THR A 7 -22.32 -23.18 -8.27
N PRO A 8 -22.95 -22.24 -7.54
CA PRO A 8 -24.41 -22.14 -7.57
C PRO A 8 -24.87 -21.82 -8.99
N ALA A 9 -25.96 -22.52 -9.42
CA ALA A 9 -26.58 -22.26 -10.71
C ALA A 9 -27.03 -20.79 -10.76
N ALA A 10 -26.96 -20.18 -11.95
CA ALA A 10 -27.42 -18.81 -12.16
C ALA A 10 -28.88 -18.67 -11.67
N PRO A 11 -29.18 -17.61 -10.90
CA PRO A 11 -30.52 -17.41 -10.36
C PRO A 11 -31.54 -17.26 -11.49
N ALA A 12 -32.75 -17.82 -11.30
CA ALA A 12 -33.81 -17.68 -12.27
C ALA A 12 -34.10 -16.19 -12.55
N ARG A 13 -34.28 -15.79 -13.81
CA ARG A 13 -34.51 -14.38 -14.21
C ARG A 13 -35.60 -13.69 -13.40
N SER A 14 -36.66 -14.41 -13.02
CA SER A 14 -37.77 -13.92 -12.22
C SER A 14 -37.32 -13.49 -10.79
N ARG A 15 -36.45 -14.23 -10.17
CA ARG A 15 -35.90 -13.87 -8.84
C ARG A 15 -35.01 -12.61 -8.90
N LEU A 16 -34.24 -12.48 -9.96
CA LEU A 16 -33.40 -11.29 -10.18
C LEU A 16 -34.26 -10.04 -10.41
N ILE A 17 -35.31 -10.14 -11.24
CA ILE A 17 -36.25 -9.03 -11.50
C ILE A 17 -36.94 -8.62 -10.20
N ALA A 18 -37.44 -9.56 -9.40
CA ALA A 18 -38.04 -9.27 -8.11
C ALA A 18 -37.07 -8.59 -7.14
N PHE A 19 -35.83 -9.07 -7.08
CA PHE A 19 -34.76 -8.48 -6.23
C PHE A 19 -34.47 -7.03 -6.64
N TYR A 20 -34.29 -6.75 -7.94
CA TYR A 20 -34.06 -5.39 -8.43
C TYR A 20 -35.29 -4.49 -8.23
N GLY A 21 -36.52 -5.02 -8.40
CA GLY A 21 -37.73 -4.28 -8.12
C GLY A 21 -37.82 -3.79 -6.67
N VAL A 22 -37.55 -4.67 -5.71
CA VAL A 22 -37.52 -4.34 -4.29
C VAL A 22 -36.40 -3.33 -3.97
N LEU A 23 -35.20 -3.56 -4.50
CA LEU A 23 -34.04 -2.69 -4.28
C LEU A 23 -34.30 -1.27 -4.85
N ALA A 24 -34.85 -1.18 -6.06
CA ALA A 24 -35.20 0.11 -6.69
C ALA A 24 -36.27 0.86 -5.90
N VAL A 25 -37.32 0.17 -5.46
CA VAL A 25 -38.36 0.78 -4.63
C VAL A 25 -37.79 1.30 -3.32
N LEU A 26 -36.93 0.53 -2.66
CA LEU A 26 -36.29 0.93 -1.40
C LEU A 26 -35.40 2.16 -1.60
N VAL A 27 -34.54 2.15 -2.63
CA VAL A 27 -33.66 3.29 -2.93
C VAL A 27 -34.47 4.54 -3.23
N VAL A 28 -35.43 4.46 -4.13
CA VAL A 28 -36.22 5.62 -4.55
C VAL A 28 -37.10 6.13 -3.42
N ALA A 29 -37.80 5.26 -2.70
CA ALA A 29 -38.72 5.68 -1.63
C ALA A 29 -37.97 6.30 -0.45
N VAL A 30 -36.89 5.69 0.03
CA VAL A 30 -36.13 6.22 1.17
C VAL A 30 -35.39 7.50 0.77
N SER A 31 -34.70 7.51 -0.38
CA SER A 31 -33.98 8.70 -0.82
C SER A 31 -34.95 9.86 -1.08
N ALA A 32 -36.08 9.63 -1.71
CA ALA A 32 -37.06 10.69 -1.93
C ALA A 32 -37.67 11.21 -0.62
N ALA A 33 -37.94 10.31 0.35
CA ALA A 33 -38.48 10.74 1.66
C ALA A 33 -37.44 11.54 2.44
N VAL A 34 -36.19 11.14 2.45
CA VAL A 34 -35.10 11.82 3.19
C VAL A 34 -34.75 13.15 2.52
N LEU A 35 -34.58 13.16 1.20
CA LEU A 35 -34.25 14.39 0.47
C LEU A 35 -35.43 15.41 0.53
N GLY A 36 -36.68 14.90 0.52
CA GLY A 36 -37.86 15.75 0.74
C GLY A 36 -37.94 16.33 2.15
N ALA A 37 -37.64 15.50 3.17
CA ALA A 37 -37.60 15.97 4.56
C ALA A 37 -36.45 16.94 4.86
N GLY A 38 -35.38 16.86 4.09
CA GLY A 38 -34.22 17.72 4.23
C GLY A 38 -34.21 18.96 3.33
N HIS A 39 -35.18 19.05 2.38
CA HIS A 39 -35.17 20.11 1.36
C HIS A 39 -35.33 21.53 1.97
N ASP A 40 -36.11 21.64 3.04
CA ASP A 40 -36.39 22.93 3.73
C ASP A 40 -35.39 23.18 4.88
N ARG A 41 -34.40 22.29 5.08
CA ARG A 41 -33.36 22.50 6.11
C ARG A 41 -32.35 23.53 5.60
N THR A 42 -32.25 24.61 6.32
CA THR A 42 -31.19 25.60 6.13
C THR A 42 -29.97 25.19 6.95
N PRO A 43 -28.75 25.39 6.45
CA PRO A 43 -27.53 25.27 7.26
C PRO A 43 -27.63 26.28 8.42
N GLN A 44 -26.95 26.02 9.52
CA GLN A 44 -26.80 27.02 10.57
C GLN A 44 -26.09 28.24 10.00
N GLU A 45 -26.49 29.44 10.47
CA GLU A 45 -25.84 30.68 10.05
C GLU A 45 -24.34 30.57 10.28
N PRO A 46 -23.50 30.93 9.29
CA PRO A 46 -22.07 30.84 9.43
C PRO A 46 -21.57 31.91 10.39
N VAL A 47 -21.00 31.48 11.52
CA VAL A 47 -20.32 32.36 12.48
C VAL A 47 -18.82 32.23 12.45
N ALA A 48 -18.31 31.37 11.55
CA ALA A 48 -16.87 31.12 11.38
C ALA A 48 -16.18 32.35 10.78
N GLY A 49 -15.03 32.70 11.31
CA GLY A 49 -14.19 33.80 10.81
C GLY A 49 -13.32 34.39 11.90
N GLY A 50 -12.53 35.41 11.54
CA GLY A 50 -11.71 36.17 12.51
C GLY A 50 -12.58 37.30 13.10
N TYR A 51 -12.54 37.45 14.40
CA TYR A 51 -13.22 38.49 15.15
C TYR A 51 -12.23 39.42 15.83
N ASP A 52 -12.47 40.72 15.77
CA ASP A 52 -11.76 41.74 16.55
C ASP A 52 -12.64 42.19 17.72
N VAL A 53 -12.09 42.17 18.93
CA VAL A 53 -12.80 42.62 20.13
C VAL A 53 -12.87 44.15 20.09
N THR A 54 -14.07 44.68 19.94
CA THR A 54 -14.31 46.16 19.81
C THR A 54 -14.73 46.80 21.12
N ALA A 55 -15.28 46.02 22.06
CA ALA A 55 -15.62 46.50 23.39
C ALA A 55 -15.61 45.33 24.41
N GLY A 56 -15.26 45.63 25.65
CA GLY A 56 -15.25 44.67 26.75
C GLY A 56 -13.83 44.25 27.19
N GLU A 57 -13.73 43.21 27.99
CA GLU A 57 -12.48 42.75 28.58
C GLU A 57 -11.65 41.95 27.57
N THR A 58 -10.46 42.44 27.25
CA THR A 58 -9.53 41.81 26.32
C THR A 58 -8.58 40.80 26.99
N THR A 59 -8.59 40.72 28.32
CA THR A 59 -7.67 39.82 29.08
C THR A 59 -7.95 38.35 28.86
N CYS A 60 -9.21 37.98 28.57
CA CYS A 60 -9.59 36.59 28.26
C CYS A 60 -9.51 36.28 26.77
N LEU A 61 -10.16 37.05 25.90
CA LEU A 61 -10.22 36.76 24.46
C LEU A 61 -9.05 37.32 23.65
N GLY A 62 -8.25 38.19 24.23
CA GLY A 62 -7.23 38.95 23.50
C GLY A 62 -7.86 40.07 22.64
N GLN A 63 -7.07 40.64 21.72
CA GLN A 63 -7.53 41.67 20.79
C GLN A 63 -8.30 41.11 19.60
N SER A 64 -7.97 39.88 19.21
CA SER A 64 -8.60 39.17 18.12
C SER A 64 -8.56 37.67 18.32
N PHE A 65 -9.57 36.99 17.79
CA PHE A 65 -9.66 35.52 17.84
C PHE A 65 -10.31 34.96 16.58
N ASP A 66 -10.04 33.68 16.26
CA ASP A 66 -10.61 32.95 15.16
C ASP A 66 -11.71 32.02 15.66
N VAL A 67 -12.84 32.01 14.96
CA VAL A 67 -14.00 31.14 15.19
C VAL A 67 -14.02 30.05 14.12
N LYS A 68 -13.90 28.80 14.52
CA LYS A 68 -14.03 27.63 13.64
C LYS A 68 -15.33 26.91 13.93
N GLN A 69 -16.20 26.83 12.96
CA GLN A 69 -17.53 26.22 13.09
C GLN A 69 -17.62 24.89 12.34
N SER A 70 -18.21 23.89 12.99
CA SER A 70 -18.60 22.60 12.39
C SER A 70 -20.05 22.31 12.77
N GLY A 71 -20.97 22.81 11.99
CA GLY A 71 -22.40 22.79 12.33
C GLY A 71 -22.68 23.60 13.60
N ARG A 72 -23.29 22.99 14.62
CA ARG A 72 -23.55 23.70 15.89
C ARG A 72 -22.33 23.75 16.82
N PHE A 73 -21.26 23.04 16.52
CA PHE A 73 -20.05 23.05 17.34
C PHE A 73 -19.09 24.14 16.85
N VAL A 74 -18.63 24.95 17.80
CA VAL A 74 -17.77 26.11 17.55
C VAL A 74 -16.55 26.02 18.46
N ASN A 75 -15.38 26.19 17.87
CA ASN A 75 -14.12 26.30 18.59
C ASN A 75 -13.54 27.71 18.40
N LEU A 76 -13.08 28.31 19.50
CA LEU A 76 -12.31 29.56 19.46
C LEU A 76 -10.83 29.21 19.55
N ASP A 77 -10.02 29.89 18.77
CA ASP A 77 -8.58 29.86 18.91
C ASP A 77 -7.99 31.24 18.51
N ASN A 78 -6.72 31.46 18.84
CA ASN A 78 -5.97 32.61 18.35
C ASN A 78 -4.65 32.16 17.72
N ALA A 79 -3.95 33.10 17.07
CA ALA A 79 -2.79 32.81 16.25
C ALA A 79 -1.61 32.17 17.03
N ASP A 80 -1.50 32.40 18.33
CA ASP A 80 -0.45 31.88 19.20
C ASP A 80 -0.87 30.65 20.03
N GLY A 81 -2.16 30.22 19.92
CA GLY A 81 -2.67 29.04 20.61
C GLY A 81 -2.89 29.26 22.12
N SER A 82 -2.83 30.49 22.62
CA SER A 82 -3.05 30.81 24.04
C SER A 82 -4.53 30.87 24.42
N LEU A 83 -5.42 31.09 23.44
CA LEU A 83 -6.87 31.06 23.59
C LEU A 83 -7.43 29.71 23.13
N GLY A 84 -8.31 29.13 23.92
CA GLY A 84 -9.10 27.94 23.54
C GLY A 84 -10.55 28.12 23.94
N GLY A 85 -11.51 27.59 23.20
CA GLY A 85 -12.90 27.65 23.57
C GLY A 85 -13.74 26.58 22.91
N ARG A 86 -14.65 25.97 23.69
CA ARG A 86 -15.56 24.91 23.22
C ARG A 86 -16.99 25.39 23.38
N LEU A 87 -17.56 25.88 22.31
CA LEU A 87 -18.86 26.54 22.30
C LEU A 87 -19.86 25.74 21.47
N GLU A 88 -21.16 26.01 21.73
CA GLU A 88 -22.26 25.54 20.90
C GLU A 88 -23.02 26.73 20.34
N PHE A 89 -23.32 26.67 19.07
CA PHE A 89 -24.13 27.68 18.37
C PHE A 89 -25.50 27.11 18.04
N GLU A 90 -26.55 27.68 18.64
CA GLU A 90 -27.90 27.24 18.42
C GLU A 90 -28.84 28.49 18.45
N ASP A 91 -29.71 28.63 17.44
CA ASP A 91 -30.67 29.75 17.32
C ASP A 91 -30.03 31.15 17.45
N GLY A 92 -28.88 31.38 16.80
CA GLY A 92 -28.17 32.66 16.84
C GLY A 92 -27.36 32.90 18.12
N ARG A 93 -27.31 31.95 19.05
CA ARG A 93 -26.66 32.07 20.34
C ARG A 93 -25.45 31.16 20.48
N LEU A 94 -24.35 31.73 20.89
CA LEU A 94 -23.06 31.04 21.10
C LEU A 94 -22.80 30.88 22.61
N THR A 95 -22.77 29.63 23.09
CA THR A 95 -22.63 29.35 24.53
C THR A 95 -21.57 28.29 24.79
N GLY A 96 -20.80 28.45 25.86
CA GLY A 96 -19.81 27.44 26.30
C GLY A 96 -18.65 27.97 27.08
N GLU A 97 -17.64 27.17 27.28
CA GLU A 97 -16.45 27.48 28.10
C GLU A 97 -15.28 27.93 27.22
N VAL A 98 -14.61 29.00 27.62
CA VAL A 98 -13.47 29.60 26.95
C VAL A 98 -12.28 29.54 27.90
N ASP A 99 -11.15 28.96 27.44
CA ASP A 99 -9.86 29.02 28.14
C ASP A 99 -9.15 30.33 27.80
N CYS A 100 -8.98 31.20 28.77
CA CYS A 100 -8.51 32.58 28.58
C CYS A 100 -7.01 32.67 28.29
N VAL A 101 -6.61 33.66 27.49
CA VAL A 101 -5.20 33.94 27.11
C VAL A 101 -4.27 34.10 28.34
N GLU A 102 -4.71 34.76 29.42
CA GLU A 102 -3.92 34.95 30.65
C GLU A 102 -4.05 33.81 31.65
N GLY A 103 -4.77 32.69 31.25
CA GLY A 103 -5.01 31.53 32.09
C GLY A 103 -6.32 31.59 32.87
N GLY A 104 -6.89 30.42 33.13
CA GLY A 104 -8.23 30.26 33.69
C GLY A 104 -9.29 29.99 32.62
N SER A 105 -10.51 29.62 33.03
CA SER A 105 -11.64 29.43 32.09
C SER A 105 -12.81 30.32 32.46
N ALA A 106 -13.59 30.74 31.44
CA ALA A 106 -14.75 31.60 31.59
C ALA A 106 -15.92 31.06 30.74
N GLN A 107 -17.15 31.30 31.21
CA GLN A 107 -18.35 30.97 30.42
C GLN A 107 -18.65 32.16 29.48
N LEU A 108 -18.78 31.85 28.19
CA LEU A 108 -19.25 32.78 27.17
C LEU A 108 -20.71 32.47 26.88
N ASP A 109 -21.55 33.51 26.84
CA ASP A 109 -22.95 33.49 26.44
C ASP A 109 -23.20 34.73 25.57
N ALA A 110 -23.21 34.56 24.27
CA ALA A 110 -23.24 35.62 23.30
C ALA A 110 -24.27 35.37 22.20
N VAL A 111 -24.80 36.41 21.62
CA VAL A 111 -25.64 36.40 20.43
C VAL A 111 -24.82 36.92 19.27
N VAL A 112 -24.94 36.28 18.13
CA VAL A 112 -24.25 36.66 16.89
C VAL A 112 -25.32 37.13 15.90
N GLU A 113 -25.36 38.41 15.58
CA GLU A 113 -26.24 39.00 14.58
C GLU A 113 -25.44 39.85 13.59
N ASP A 114 -25.61 39.65 12.31
CA ASP A 114 -24.96 40.43 11.23
C ASP A 114 -23.41 40.48 11.36
N GLY A 115 -22.77 39.41 11.90
CA GLY A 115 -21.33 39.34 12.12
C GLY A 115 -20.83 40.08 13.34
N ILE A 116 -21.73 40.53 14.21
CA ILE A 116 -21.38 41.11 15.51
C ILE A 116 -21.71 40.10 16.60
N LEU A 117 -20.71 39.73 17.38
CA LEU A 117 -20.84 38.90 18.57
C LEU A 117 -21.01 39.84 19.77
N THR A 118 -22.15 39.76 20.45
CA THR A 118 -22.43 40.53 21.65
C THR A 118 -22.87 39.61 22.77
N GLY A 119 -22.23 39.66 23.91
CA GLY A 119 -22.58 38.74 25.00
C GLY A 119 -21.87 39.03 26.32
N MET A 120 -21.96 38.04 27.20
CA MET A 120 -21.37 38.11 28.55
C MET A 120 -20.26 37.05 28.63
N LEU A 121 -19.10 37.50 29.06
CA LEU A 121 -17.96 36.65 29.36
C LEU A 121 -17.55 36.83 30.82
N ALA A 122 -17.65 35.81 31.64
CA ALA A 122 -17.38 35.84 33.07
C ALA A 122 -18.18 36.90 33.87
N GLY A 123 -19.24 37.46 33.29
CA GLY A 123 -20.07 38.49 33.89
C GLY A 123 -19.85 39.91 33.35
N ASP A 124 -18.86 40.10 32.47
CA ASP A 124 -18.59 41.35 31.79
C ASP A 124 -19.12 41.31 30.34
N GLU A 125 -19.61 42.49 29.86
CA GLU A 125 -20.15 42.62 28.50
C GLU A 125 -18.99 42.67 27.50
N VAL A 126 -19.05 41.80 26.47
CA VAL A 126 -18.06 41.72 25.38
C VAL A 126 -18.75 41.94 24.05
N THR A 127 -18.15 42.75 23.19
CA THR A 127 -18.57 42.93 21.79
C THR A 127 -17.34 42.64 20.90
N ALA A 128 -17.54 41.76 19.90
CA ALA A 128 -16.54 41.52 18.89
C ALA A 128 -17.18 41.55 17.49
N GLU A 129 -16.51 42.17 16.54
CA GLU A 129 -16.98 42.29 15.16
C GLU A 129 -16.23 41.32 14.27
N LEU A 130 -16.99 40.58 13.42
CA LEU A 130 -16.46 39.76 12.37
C LEU A 130 -15.70 40.66 11.39
N LYS A 131 -14.42 40.37 11.15
CA LYS A 131 -13.68 40.98 10.06
C LYS A 131 -14.42 40.67 8.77
N ARG A 132 -15.23 41.60 8.27
CA ARG A 132 -15.93 41.42 6.99
C ARG A 132 -14.90 41.30 5.91
N ASP A 133 -14.99 40.17 5.28
CA ASP A 133 -14.37 39.57 4.13
C ASP A 133 -13.39 38.47 4.45
N PRO A 134 -13.62 37.28 3.88
CA PRO A 134 -12.49 36.66 3.19
C PRO A 134 -12.16 37.70 2.11
N PRO A 135 -10.91 38.25 2.08
CA PRO A 135 -10.55 39.23 1.06
C PRO A 135 -10.96 38.64 -0.29
N GLU A 136 -11.65 39.47 -1.10
CA GLU A 136 -11.63 39.19 -2.55
C GLU A 136 -10.22 38.78 -2.93
N PRO A 137 -10.00 37.80 -3.86
CA PRO A 137 -8.64 37.42 -4.23
C PRO A 137 -7.89 38.71 -4.66
N GLY A 138 -7.17 39.32 -3.73
CA GLY A 138 -6.50 40.62 -3.89
C GLY A 138 -6.45 41.56 -2.66
N ALA A 139 -7.24 41.36 -1.61
CA ALA A 139 -7.16 42.20 -0.41
C ALA A 139 -6.00 41.71 0.50
N GLN A 140 -5.05 42.58 0.73
CA GLN A 140 -3.72 42.29 1.30
C GLN A 140 -3.68 42.58 2.80
N LYS A 141 -3.22 41.65 3.63
CA LYS A 141 -3.15 41.77 5.08
C LYS A 141 -1.95 42.63 5.50
N PRO A 142 -2.07 43.54 6.46
CA PRO A 142 -0.94 44.29 6.99
C PRO A 142 0.15 43.37 7.54
N LEU A 143 1.42 43.71 7.32
CA LEU A 143 2.54 42.98 7.87
C LEU A 143 2.62 43.16 9.39
N ALA A 144 2.93 42.09 10.14
CA ALA A 144 3.25 42.22 11.55
C ALA A 144 4.57 43.00 11.71
N PRO A 145 4.78 43.77 12.81
CA PRO A 145 5.98 44.59 13.00
C PRO A 145 7.31 43.82 12.76
N SER A 146 7.41 42.58 13.23
CA SER A 146 8.58 41.73 13.02
C SER A 146 8.74 41.21 11.60
N SER A 147 7.74 41.33 10.74
CA SER A 147 7.73 40.82 9.36
C SER A 147 8.05 41.90 8.33
N ILE A 148 8.12 43.19 8.70
CA ILE A 148 8.51 44.26 7.77
C ILE A 148 9.99 44.28 7.48
N ALA A 149 10.85 43.80 8.39
CA ALA A 149 12.30 43.73 8.15
C ALA A 149 12.64 42.80 7.01
N GLY A 150 13.60 43.19 6.16
CA GLY A 150 14.08 42.39 5.03
C GLY A 150 14.43 43.21 3.80
N ASP A 151 14.90 42.54 2.75
CA ASP A 151 15.31 43.17 1.52
C ASP A 151 14.14 43.30 0.55
N TYR A 152 13.99 44.46 -0.07
CA TYR A 152 12.91 44.78 -1.00
C TYR A 152 13.46 45.25 -2.33
N LYS A 153 12.79 44.85 -3.41
CA LYS A 153 13.06 45.35 -4.76
C LYS A 153 12.08 46.44 -5.12
N LEU A 154 12.57 47.58 -5.55
CA LEU A 154 11.76 48.75 -5.84
C LEU A 154 11.30 48.79 -7.31
N SER A 155 10.03 49.12 -7.52
CA SER A 155 9.45 49.29 -8.84
C SER A 155 8.42 50.43 -8.82
N PRO A 156 8.59 51.55 -9.59
CA PRO A 156 9.80 51.85 -10.37
C PRO A 156 11.02 52.09 -9.49
N ARG A 157 12.21 52.11 -10.09
CA ARG A 157 13.44 52.45 -9.40
C ARG A 157 13.34 53.90 -8.88
N SER A 158 13.61 54.09 -7.59
CA SER A 158 13.60 55.39 -7.00
C SER A 158 14.91 56.18 -7.31
N ALA A 159 14.79 57.43 -7.62
CA ALA A 159 15.93 58.32 -7.71
C ALA A 159 16.63 58.58 -6.37
N CYS A 160 15.88 58.37 -5.26
CA CYS A 160 16.32 58.57 -3.87
C CYS A 160 16.85 57.24 -3.25
N LEU A 161 16.15 56.14 -3.46
CA LEU A 161 16.41 54.86 -2.78
C LEU A 161 17.11 53.83 -3.70
N GLY A 162 17.33 54.14 -4.98
CA GLY A 162 17.91 53.19 -5.91
C GLY A 162 16.96 52.03 -6.32
N PRO A 163 17.50 50.84 -6.66
CA PRO A 163 16.70 49.66 -7.08
C PRO A 163 16.29 48.74 -5.97
N GLU A 164 16.98 48.81 -4.80
CA GLU A 164 16.79 47.94 -3.67
C GLU A 164 16.71 48.72 -2.38
N LEU A 165 15.90 48.29 -1.42
CA LEU A 165 15.71 48.85 -0.10
C LEU A 165 15.79 47.74 0.94
N THR A 166 16.64 47.86 1.93
CA THR A 166 16.64 46.99 3.12
C THR A 166 15.98 47.73 4.26
N VAL A 167 15.05 47.03 4.93
CA VAL A 167 14.36 47.53 6.14
C VAL A 167 14.86 46.70 7.30
N GLU A 168 15.47 47.34 8.31
CA GLU A 168 15.91 46.71 9.56
C GLU A 168 15.09 47.21 10.73
N GLY A 169 14.80 46.31 11.70
CA GLY A 169 14.02 46.68 12.90
C GLY A 169 12.62 46.09 12.95
N GLY A 170 11.80 46.56 13.87
CA GLY A 170 10.42 46.13 14.12
C GLY A 170 9.43 47.28 14.09
N SER A 171 9.05 47.82 15.22
CA SER A 171 8.22 49.04 15.34
C SER A 171 9.00 50.33 15.10
N GLU A 172 10.29 50.34 15.40
CA GLU A 172 11.25 51.35 14.95
C GLU A 172 12.07 50.68 13.83
N VAL A 173 12.18 51.32 12.69
CA VAL A 173 12.82 50.77 11.50
C VAL A 173 13.91 51.70 10.98
N GLU A 174 15.00 51.08 10.52
CA GLU A 174 16.06 51.78 9.75
C GLU A 174 15.86 51.38 8.28
N LEU A 175 15.99 52.38 7.42
CA LEU A 175 15.91 52.23 5.97
C LEU A 175 17.32 52.33 5.38
N LEU A 176 17.78 51.28 4.73
CA LEU A 176 19.08 51.21 4.10
C LEU A 176 18.95 51.13 2.58
N ALA A 177 19.71 51.94 1.87
CA ALA A 177 19.87 51.82 0.43
C ALA A 177 21.34 51.56 0.09
N ASP A 178 21.63 50.58 -0.75
CA ASP A 178 22.99 50.12 -1.09
C ASP A 178 23.88 49.81 0.15
N GLY A 179 23.24 49.42 1.27
CA GLY A 179 23.93 49.07 2.54
C GLY A 179 24.31 50.27 3.44
N GLU A 180 23.92 51.48 3.10
CA GLU A 180 24.06 52.66 3.92
C GLU A 180 22.68 53.09 4.47
N THR A 181 22.61 53.44 5.78
CA THR A 181 21.37 53.93 6.40
C THR A 181 21.02 55.28 5.79
N VAL A 182 19.89 55.31 5.10
CA VAL A 182 19.40 56.53 4.42
C VAL A 182 18.23 57.18 5.18
N GLY A 183 17.65 56.48 6.14
CA GLY A 183 16.55 57.04 6.93
C GLY A 183 16.12 56.19 8.10
N GLU A 184 15.32 56.78 8.96
CA GLU A 184 14.70 56.14 10.11
C GLU A 184 13.20 56.39 10.10
N GLY A 185 12.41 55.43 10.66
CA GLY A 185 10.97 55.59 10.71
C GLY A 185 10.31 54.68 11.78
N THR A 186 9.00 54.83 11.85
CA THR A 186 8.16 53.99 12.72
C THR A 186 7.20 53.19 11.88
N TYR A 187 6.97 51.96 12.28
CA TYR A 187 5.99 51.06 11.65
C TYR A 187 4.95 50.64 12.67
N ALA A 188 3.70 51.03 12.44
CA ALA A 188 2.57 50.64 13.25
C ALA A 188 1.30 50.46 12.36
N ASP A 189 0.46 49.51 12.70
CA ASP A 189 -0.83 49.22 12.03
C ASP A 189 -0.77 49.08 10.50
N GLY A 190 0.31 48.49 10.01
CA GLY A 190 0.50 48.32 8.59
C GLY A 190 1.04 49.53 7.86
N ARG A 191 1.33 50.64 8.56
CA ARG A 191 1.79 51.86 7.99
C ARG A 191 3.22 52.22 8.46
N LEU A 192 4.06 52.52 7.50
CA LEU A 192 5.42 53.04 7.71
C LEU A 192 5.41 54.54 7.53
N GLU A 193 5.94 55.22 8.52
CA GLU A 193 6.15 56.70 8.47
C GLU A 193 7.57 57.01 8.93
N GLY A 194 8.26 57.85 8.22
CA GLY A 194 9.66 58.17 8.55
C GLY A 194 10.23 59.34 7.73
N GLU A 195 11.49 59.62 7.96
CA GLU A 195 12.26 60.63 7.21
C GLU A 195 13.51 59.95 6.60
N LEU A 196 13.85 60.32 5.39
CA LEU A 196 15.05 59.82 4.71
C LEU A 196 15.83 60.93 4.01
N GLU A 197 17.14 60.77 3.99
CA GLU A 197 18.06 61.67 3.33
C GLU A 197 18.42 61.12 1.95
N CYS A 198 18.04 61.82 0.89
CA CYS A 198 18.31 61.36 -0.47
C CYS A 198 19.75 61.70 -0.89
N PRO A 199 20.50 60.80 -1.54
CA PRO A 199 21.82 61.07 -2.10
C PRO A 199 21.85 62.22 -3.09
N THR A 200 20.74 62.54 -3.71
CA THR A 200 20.58 63.67 -4.66
C THR A 200 20.33 65.02 -3.96
N GLY A 201 20.35 65.06 -2.60
CA GLY A 201 20.21 66.19 -1.74
C GLY A 201 18.78 66.51 -1.28
N GLY A 202 18.58 66.55 0.05
CA GLY A 202 17.37 66.95 0.74
C GLY A 202 16.70 65.83 1.51
N MET A 203 16.10 66.23 2.67
CA MET A 203 15.26 65.38 3.50
C MET A 203 13.92 65.19 2.79
N LYS A 204 13.40 63.97 2.78
CA LYS A 204 12.07 63.62 2.32
C LYS A 204 11.33 62.86 3.41
N SER A 205 10.07 63.13 3.59
CA SER A 205 9.20 62.30 4.41
C SER A 205 8.73 61.09 3.61
N VAL A 206 8.80 59.87 4.20
CA VAL A 206 8.32 58.65 3.59
C VAL A 206 7.08 58.20 4.34
N VAL A 207 6.03 57.92 3.59
CA VAL A 207 4.80 57.30 4.09
C VAL A 207 4.52 56.07 3.24
N GLY A 208 4.32 54.90 3.87
CA GLY A 208 4.12 53.66 3.16
C GLY A 208 3.09 52.77 3.82
N ASP A 209 2.28 52.12 3.01
CA ASP A 209 1.34 51.09 3.47
C ASP A 209 1.97 49.71 3.16
N ALA A 210 2.21 48.90 4.20
CA ALA A 210 2.82 47.60 4.09
C ALA A 210 1.75 46.51 4.16
N VAL A 211 1.63 45.76 3.08
CA VAL A 211 0.60 44.75 2.94
C VAL A 211 1.21 43.50 2.32
N ASP A 212 1.01 42.37 2.96
CA ASP A 212 1.63 41.08 2.60
C ASP A 212 3.16 41.15 2.51
N ARG A 213 3.71 41.32 1.33
CA ARG A 213 5.14 41.37 1.03
C ARG A 213 5.51 42.63 0.28
N THR A 214 4.60 43.56 0.18
CA THR A 214 4.78 44.78 -0.60
C THR A 214 4.61 45.98 0.31
N ILE A 215 5.51 46.92 0.21
CA ILE A 215 5.38 48.25 0.83
C ILE A 215 5.17 49.24 -0.29
N ASN A 216 4.05 49.93 -0.29
CA ASN A 216 3.79 51.01 -1.23
C ASN A 216 4.22 52.32 -0.61
N LEU A 217 5.38 52.82 -1.02
CA LEU A 217 6.01 54.01 -0.50
C LEU A 217 5.60 55.23 -1.30
N THR A 218 5.32 56.34 -0.59
CA THR A 218 5.17 57.68 -1.17
C THR A 218 6.21 58.58 -0.56
N LEU A 219 7.12 59.14 -1.36
CA LEU A 219 8.13 60.11 -0.93
C LEU A 219 7.61 61.51 -1.12
N LEU A 220 7.50 62.25 -0.05
CA LEU A 220 6.95 63.62 0.01
C LEU A 220 8.11 64.60 0.14
N GLY A 221 7.97 65.79 -0.51
CA GLY A 221 8.89 66.89 -0.34
C GLY A 221 8.79 67.57 1.02
N PRO A 222 9.78 68.43 1.41
CA PRO A 222 9.73 69.09 2.71
C PRO A 222 8.46 69.92 2.87
N GLY A 223 7.66 69.62 3.91
CA GLY A 223 6.39 70.32 4.20
C GLY A 223 5.16 69.90 3.41
N GLU A 224 5.27 68.80 2.59
CA GLU A 224 4.14 68.21 1.92
C GLU A 224 3.51 67.13 2.80
N GLU A 225 2.17 67.11 2.91
CA GLU A 225 1.42 66.09 3.61
C GLU A 225 0.44 65.40 2.64
N LEU A 226 0.09 64.11 2.89
CA LEU A 226 -0.96 63.42 2.19
C LEU A 226 -2.30 64.09 2.47
N SER A 227 -3.11 64.31 1.43
CA SER A 227 -4.46 64.89 1.61
C SER A 227 -5.33 63.90 2.39
N ALA A 228 -6.38 64.38 3.05
CA ALA A 228 -7.33 63.54 3.81
C ALA A 228 -7.99 62.45 2.96
N THR A 229 -7.92 62.51 1.64
CA THR A 229 -8.38 61.50 0.68
C THR A 229 -7.27 60.49 0.27
N GLY A 230 -6.06 60.61 0.85
CA GLY A 230 -4.90 59.76 0.50
C GLY A 230 -4.32 60.03 -0.89
N ALA A 231 -4.73 61.10 -1.58
CA ALA A 231 -4.18 61.47 -2.87
C ALA A 231 -2.81 62.18 -2.69
N PRO A 232 -1.73 61.75 -3.33
CA PRO A 232 -0.43 62.39 -3.17
C PRO A 232 -0.37 63.73 -3.89
N PRO A 233 0.42 64.69 -3.35
CA PRO A 233 0.61 65.99 -3.99
C PRO A 233 1.36 65.84 -5.33
N PRO A 234 1.16 66.82 -6.26
CA PRO A 234 1.86 66.80 -7.56
C PRO A 234 3.38 66.87 -7.37
N GLY A 235 4.10 65.86 -7.80
CA GLY A 235 5.58 65.77 -7.68
C GLY A 235 6.07 64.73 -6.67
N SER A 236 5.19 64.07 -5.88
CA SER A 236 5.55 62.94 -5.03
C SER A 236 5.88 61.70 -5.86
N GLU A 237 6.91 60.92 -5.45
CA GLU A 237 7.33 59.70 -6.07
C GLU A 237 6.59 58.51 -5.38
N ARG A 238 5.88 57.67 -6.15
CA ARG A 238 5.26 56.44 -5.70
C ARG A 238 6.10 55.24 -6.10
N ILE A 239 6.44 54.40 -5.14
CA ILE A 239 7.31 53.26 -5.32
C ILE A 239 6.62 52.04 -4.70
N SER A 240 6.58 50.92 -5.39
CA SER A 240 6.21 49.64 -4.80
C SER A 240 7.48 48.83 -4.50
N ALA A 241 7.64 48.47 -3.23
CA ALA A 241 8.77 47.67 -2.75
C ALA A 241 8.27 46.24 -2.50
N GLU A 242 8.73 45.26 -3.29
CA GLU A 242 8.36 43.85 -3.11
C GLU A 242 9.49 43.11 -2.38
N LYS A 243 9.17 42.51 -1.23
CA LYS A 243 10.12 41.75 -0.40
C LYS A 243 10.73 40.61 -1.19
N GLN A 244 12.06 40.63 -1.37
CA GLN A 244 12.78 39.58 -2.04
C GLN A 244 12.58 38.26 -1.27
N ARG A 245 12.06 37.26 -1.97
CA ARG A 245 11.94 35.94 -1.38
C ARG A 245 13.32 35.28 -1.41
N GLU A 246 13.71 34.73 -0.28
CA GLU A 246 14.66 33.62 -0.27
C GLU A 246 14.00 32.42 -0.98
N ALA A 247 14.06 32.41 -2.31
CA ALA A 247 13.49 31.34 -3.12
C ALA A 247 14.11 29.97 -2.78
N GLY A 248 15.35 29.96 -2.26
CA GLY A 248 16.06 28.76 -1.85
C GLY A 248 15.45 28.05 -0.62
N SER A 249 14.93 28.77 0.35
CA SER A 249 14.45 28.18 1.61
C SER A 249 13.14 27.40 1.43
N ARG A 250 12.23 27.86 0.58
CA ARG A 250 10.95 27.18 0.32
C ARG A 250 11.11 25.86 -0.44
N PHE A 251 11.97 25.84 -1.46
CA PHE A 251 12.27 24.62 -2.18
C PHE A 251 13.03 23.63 -1.29
N ALA A 252 13.96 24.10 -0.47
CA ALA A 252 14.66 23.26 0.49
C ALA A 252 13.68 22.61 1.49
N ALA A 253 12.76 23.40 2.07
CA ALA A 253 11.72 22.90 2.98
C ALA A 253 10.81 21.88 2.27
N PHE A 254 10.39 22.14 1.03
CA PHE A 254 9.59 21.19 0.26
C PHE A 254 10.32 19.86 0.03
N PHE A 255 11.57 19.86 -0.39
CA PHE A 255 12.32 18.62 -0.62
C PHE A 255 12.57 17.83 0.68
N ILE A 256 12.83 18.53 1.80
CA ILE A 256 12.95 17.86 3.10
C ILE A 256 11.62 17.24 3.51
N ALA A 257 10.50 17.96 3.38
CA ALA A 257 9.17 17.45 3.67
C ALA A 257 8.86 16.19 2.83
N VAL A 258 9.12 16.23 1.53
CA VAL A 258 8.94 15.07 0.63
C VAL A 258 9.78 13.88 1.08
N ALA A 259 11.07 14.09 1.38
CA ALA A 259 11.97 13.03 1.83
C ALA A 259 11.49 12.38 3.14
N VAL A 260 11.07 13.20 4.12
CA VAL A 260 10.55 12.72 5.41
C VAL A 260 9.25 11.95 5.20
N VAL A 261 8.31 12.47 4.40
CA VAL A 261 7.07 11.77 4.06
C VAL A 261 7.35 10.40 3.48
N MET A 262 8.26 10.29 2.50
CA MET A 262 8.61 9.00 1.89
C MET A 262 9.19 8.01 2.90
N LEU A 263 10.10 8.45 3.77
CA LEU A 263 10.74 7.60 4.77
C LEU A 263 9.73 7.11 5.81
N ILE A 264 8.90 8.00 6.34
CA ILE A 264 7.91 7.67 7.37
C ILE A 264 6.80 6.79 6.77
N ALA A 265 6.29 7.10 5.57
CA ALA A 265 5.33 6.25 4.88
C ALA A 265 5.88 4.84 4.65
N ARG A 266 7.15 4.71 4.25
CA ARG A 266 7.82 3.42 4.09
C ARG A 266 7.92 2.65 5.41
N LEU A 267 8.29 3.32 6.49
CA LEU A 267 8.40 2.73 7.83
C LEU A 267 7.06 2.20 8.33
N PHE A 268 6.02 3.03 8.27
CA PHE A 268 4.67 2.63 8.68
C PHE A 268 4.08 1.54 7.77
N GLY A 269 4.36 1.61 6.46
CA GLY A 269 3.99 0.56 5.51
C GLY A 269 4.62 -0.79 5.85
N MET A 270 5.91 -0.83 6.27
CA MET A 270 6.55 -2.05 6.78
C MET A 270 5.91 -2.53 8.09
N GLY A 271 5.57 -1.61 8.99
CA GLY A 271 4.84 -1.91 10.22
C GLY A 271 3.47 -2.53 9.96
N ALA A 272 2.70 -2.00 9.00
CA ALA A 272 1.41 -2.55 8.60
C ALA A 272 1.55 -3.99 8.08
N VAL A 273 2.55 -4.26 7.23
CA VAL A 273 2.84 -5.61 6.73
C VAL A 273 3.19 -6.57 7.87
N ALA A 274 3.98 -6.13 8.86
CA ALA A 274 4.29 -6.93 10.06
C ALA A 274 3.03 -7.26 10.87
N LEU A 275 2.04 -6.35 10.88
CA LEU A 275 0.71 -6.57 11.48
C LEU A 275 -0.26 -7.34 10.57
N ARG A 276 0.23 -7.83 9.42
CA ARG A 276 -0.57 -8.52 8.39
C ARG A 276 -1.74 -7.64 7.87
N GLN A 277 -1.46 -6.36 7.70
CA GLN A 277 -2.35 -5.37 7.09
C GLN A 277 -1.77 -4.89 5.75
N PRO A 278 -2.61 -4.43 4.82
CA PRO A 278 -2.15 -3.86 3.57
C PRO A 278 -1.19 -2.68 3.80
N ARG A 279 -0.10 -2.62 3.03
CA ARG A 279 0.94 -1.58 3.15
C ARG A 279 0.37 -0.16 3.07
N VAL A 280 -0.58 0.05 2.15
CA VAL A 280 -1.27 1.33 1.93
C VAL A 280 -1.91 1.86 3.22
N MET A 281 -2.45 0.99 4.08
CA MET A 281 -3.01 1.41 5.37
C MET A 281 -1.94 2.02 6.29
N GLY A 282 -0.73 1.47 6.28
CA GLY A 282 0.39 2.07 7.01
C GLY A 282 0.77 3.44 6.47
N GLU A 283 0.75 3.64 5.17
CA GLU A 283 1.07 4.91 4.53
C GLU A 283 0.03 6.01 4.86
N VAL A 284 -1.26 5.65 4.91
CA VAL A 284 -2.32 6.57 5.38
C VAL A 284 -2.13 6.96 6.84
N VAL A 285 -1.86 5.97 7.71
CA VAL A 285 -1.58 6.22 9.14
C VAL A 285 -0.33 7.08 9.30
N ALA A 286 0.70 6.89 8.48
CA ALA A 286 1.90 7.75 8.47
C ALA A 286 1.55 9.21 8.14
N GLY A 287 0.66 9.44 7.17
CA GLY A 287 0.18 10.79 6.84
C GLY A 287 -0.52 11.47 8.03
N ILE A 288 -1.43 10.74 8.68
CA ILE A 288 -2.13 11.24 9.89
C ILE A 288 -1.13 11.50 11.04
N ALA A 289 -0.12 10.64 11.18
CA ALA A 289 0.90 10.81 12.20
C ALA A 289 1.79 12.05 11.97
N LEU A 290 2.07 12.40 10.72
CA LEU A 290 2.80 13.62 10.34
C LEU A 290 1.93 14.90 10.42
N GLY A 291 0.62 14.74 10.47
CA GLY A 291 -0.35 15.82 10.54
C GLY A 291 -0.56 16.39 11.95
N PRO A 292 -1.57 17.26 12.10
CA PRO A 292 -1.88 17.93 13.38
C PRO A 292 -2.29 16.93 14.48
N THR A 293 -2.73 15.73 14.10
CA THR A 293 -3.22 14.70 15.04
C THR A 293 -2.15 14.17 15.98
N ILE A 294 -0.94 13.89 15.50
CA ILE A 294 0.15 13.33 16.32
C ILE A 294 1.33 14.29 16.35
N LEU A 295 1.98 14.56 15.22
CA LEU A 295 3.17 15.40 15.21
C LEU A 295 2.85 16.84 15.67
N GLY A 296 1.74 17.42 15.19
CA GLY A 296 1.32 18.76 15.61
C GLY A 296 0.85 18.83 17.06
N ALA A 297 0.24 17.76 17.60
CA ALA A 297 -0.19 17.73 19.00
C ALA A 297 0.97 17.58 20.00
N PHE A 298 2.01 16.81 19.66
CA PHE A 298 3.13 16.54 20.58
C PHE A 298 4.37 17.39 20.30
N LEU A 299 4.60 17.80 19.06
CA LEU A 299 5.80 18.53 18.61
C LEU A 299 5.42 19.61 17.59
N PRO A 300 4.62 20.62 17.97
CA PRO A 300 4.08 21.64 17.07
C PRO A 300 5.16 22.41 16.30
N ASP A 301 6.26 22.77 16.97
CA ASP A 301 7.37 23.50 16.35
C ASP A 301 8.05 22.69 15.23
N ILE A 302 8.21 21.37 15.43
CA ILE A 302 8.79 20.48 14.42
C ILE A 302 7.83 20.32 13.26
N GLN A 303 6.54 20.19 13.53
CA GLN A 303 5.51 20.09 12.50
C GLN A 303 5.45 21.36 11.64
N ALA A 304 5.46 22.54 12.27
CA ALA A 304 5.47 23.83 11.59
C ALA A 304 6.76 24.06 10.77
N ALA A 305 7.93 23.64 11.29
CA ALA A 305 9.19 23.71 10.56
C ALA A 305 9.25 22.75 9.37
N LEU A 306 8.68 21.54 9.51
CA LEU A 306 8.68 20.52 8.45
C LEU A 306 7.63 20.81 7.37
N PHE A 307 6.46 21.32 7.78
CA PHE A 307 5.34 21.64 6.90
C PHE A 307 4.90 23.11 7.04
N PRO A 308 5.76 24.08 6.66
CA PRO A 308 5.37 25.48 6.65
C PRO A 308 4.09 25.69 5.84
N LYS A 309 3.22 26.58 6.25
CA LYS A 309 1.92 26.86 5.58
C LYS A 309 2.06 27.11 4.07
N ASP A 310 3.17 27.69 3.66
CA ASP A 310 3.49 28.04 2.27
C ASP A 310 3.78 26.84 1.36
N ILE A 311 4.23 25.69 1.89
CA ILE A 311 4.52 24.50 1.07
C ILE A 311 3.32 23.56 0.96
N ILE A 312 2.33 23.67 1.84
CA ILE A 312 1.14 22.80 1.83
C ILE A 312 0.38 22.88 0.49
N PRO A 313 0.13 24.06 -0.11
CA PRO A 313 -0.49 24.14 -1.43
C PRO A 313 0.35 23.47 -2.52
N ILE A 314 1.68 23.62 -2.49
CA ILE A 314 2.58 22.98 -3.46
C ILE A 314 2.52 21.45 -3.31
N LEU A 315 2.52 20.96 -2.07
CA LEU A 315 2.36 19.55 -1.77
C LEU A 315 1.00 19.03 -2.30
N GLY A 316 -0.06 19.83 -2.16
CA GLY A 316 -1.38 19.54 -2.69
C GLY A 316 -1.40 19.38 -4.21
N VAL A 317 -0.74 20.26 -4.96
CA VAL A 317 -0.63 20.16 -6.43
C VAL A 317 0.10 18.87 -6.84
N VAL A 318 1.22 18.54 -6.18
CA VAL A 318 1.96 17.29 -6.46
C VAL A 318 1.14 16.06 -6.08
N ALA A 319 0.42 16.12 -4.97
CA ALA A 319 -0.49 15.06 -4.54
C ALA A 319 -1.63 14.84 -5.55
N GLN A 320 -2.24 15.91 -6.07
CA GLN A 320 -3.27 15.83 -7.11
C GLN A 320 -2.72 15.27 -8.43
N LEU A 321 -1.51 15.66 -8.83
CA LEU A 321 -0.86 15.09 -10.00
C LEU A 321 -0.66 13.57 -9.83
N GLY A 322 -0.21 13.15 -8.65
CA GLY A 322 -0.10 11.74 -8.30
C GLY A 322 -1.43 11.01 -8.40
N LEU A 323 -2.48 11.65 -7.93
CA LEU A 323 -3.83 11.11 -7.97
C LEU A 323 -4.36 10.94 -9.41
N ILE A 324 -4.12 11.92 -10.29
CA ILE A 324 -4.47 11.85 -11.71
C ILE A 324 -3.83 10.61 -12.35
N PHE A 325 -2.52 10.45 -12.23
CA PHE A 325 -1.83 9.30 -12.82
C PHE A 325 -2.21 7.98 -12.16
N TYR A 326 -2.44 7.97 -10.86
CA TYR A 326 -2.96 6.78 -10.18
C TYR A 326 -4.34 6.38 -10.71
N MET A 327 -5.26 7.33 -10.91
CA MET A 327 -6.59 7.05 -11.45
C MET A 327 -6.55 6.58 -12.91
N PHE A 328 -5.62 7.09 -13.70
CA PHE A 328 -5.34 6.53 -15.02
C PHE A 328 -4.92 5.06 -14.94
N LEU A 329 -4.02 4.70 -14.03
CA LEU A 329 -3.62 3.30 -13.81
C LEU A 329 -4.82 2.43 -13.38
N VAL A 330 -5.63 2.91 -12.43
CA VAL A 330 -6.86 2.21 -12.00
C VAL A 330 -7.82 2.00 -13.17
N GLY A 331 -8.03 3.01 -14.01
CA GLY A 331 -8.85 2.89 -15.22
C GLY A 331 -8.31 1.86 -16.22
N LEU A 332 -6.98 1.78 -16.35
CA LEU A 332 -6.27 0.84 -17.21
C LEU A 332 -6.40 -0.61 -16.69
N GLU A 333 -6.55 -0.77 -15.38
CA GLU A 333 -6.70 -2.06 -14.70
C GLU A 333 -8.07 -2.74 -14.90
N ILE A 334 -9.13 -2.00 -15.16
CA ILE A 334 -10.48 -2.56 -15.23
C ILE A 334 -10.68 -3.36 -16.52
N ASP A 335 -10.85 -4.68 -16.38
CA ASP A 335 -11.18 -5.59 -17.48
C ASP A 335 -12.60 -6.13 -17.36
N LEU A 336 -13.51 -5.53 -18.12
CA LEU A 336 -14.91 -5.93 -18.18
C LEU A 336 -15.14 -7.28 -18.90
N SER A 337 -14.13 -7.85 -19.58
CA SER A 337 -14.27 -9.13 -20.28
C SER A 337 -14.39 -10.32 -19.32
N GLN A 338 -13.83 -10.21 -18.12
CA GLN A 338 -13.90 -11.23 -17.06
C GLN A 338 -15.32 -11.41 -16.49
N LEU A 339 -16.24 -10.50 -16.80
CA LEU A 339 -17.64 -10.56 -16.35
C LEU A 339 -18.48 -11.57 -17.15
N ARG A 340 -17.97 -12.11 -18.25
CA ARG A 340 -18.73 -13.02 -19.13
C ARG A 340 -19.11 -14.31 -18.40
N GLY A 341 -20.42 -14.61 -18.35
CA GLY A 341 -20.98 -15.82 -17.76
C GLY A 341 -21.53 -15.68 -16.34
N ARG A 342 -21.14 -14.62 -15.58
CA ARG A 342 -21.62 -14.39 -14.19
C ARG A 342 -22.26 -13.02 -13.98
N LEU A 343 -22.61 -12.32 -15.05
CA LEU A 343 -23.14 -10.95 -15.02
C LEU A 343 -24.30 -10.74 -14.03
N GLY A 344 -25.22 -11.72 -13.93
CA GLY A 344 -26.35 -11.61 -13.02
C GLY A 344 -25.97 -11.64 -11.54
N GLN A 345 -25.00 -12.45 -11.16
CA GLN A 345 -24.49 -12.54 -9.78
C GLN A 345 -23.69 -11.29 -9.42
N VAL A 346 -22.76 -10.89 -10.30
CA VAL A 346 -21.94 -9.68 -10.14
C VAL A 346 -22.82 -8.45 -10.02
N ALA A 347 -23.77 -8.26 -10.94
CA ALA A 347 -24.66 -7.12 -10.92
C ALA A 347 -25.54 -7.07 -9.66
N ALA A 348 -26.09 -8.22 -9.21
CA ALA A 348 -26.92 -8.26 -8.02
C ALA A 348 -26.12 -7.90 -6.75
N ILE A 349 -24.93 -8.47 -6.57
CA ILE A 349 -24.11 -8.23 -5.38
C ILE A 349 -23.53 -6.81 -5.41
N SER A 350 -22.98 -6.36 -6.52
CA SER A 350 -22.45 -5.02 -6.71
C SER A 350 -23.52 -3.95 -6.44
N ASN A 351 -24.65 -4.00 -7.15
CA ASN A 351 -25.70 -2.99 -6.96
C ASN A 351 -26.28 -2.98 -5.53
N ALA A 352 -26.43 -4.12 -4.87
CA ALA A 352 -26.90 -4.16 -3.50
C ALA A 352 -25.84 -3.63 -2.51
N SER A 353 -24.57 -3.92 -2.76
CA SER A 353 -23.46 -3.43 -1.94
C SER A 353 -23.22 -1.92 -2.08
N VAL A 354 -23.70 -1.30 -3.16
CA VAL A 354 -23.69 0.15 -3.36
C VAL A 354 -24.98 0.80 -2.86
N ALA A 355 -26.13 0.28 -3.26
CA ALA A 355 -27.44 0.89 -3.02
C ALA A 355 -27.82 0.94 -1.54
N LEU A 356 -27.62 -0.15 -0.79
CA LEU A 356 -28.03 -0.16 0.62
C LEU A 356 -27.20 0.80 1.48
N PRO A 357 -25.86 0.82 1.45
CA PRO A 357 -25.11 1.80 2.21
C PRO A 357 -25.34 3.23 1.71
N MET A 358 -25.62 3.47 0.42
CA MET A 358 -25.98 4.77 -0.11
C MET A 358 -27.27 5.28 0.55
N VAL A 359 -28.32 4.47 0.59
CA VAL A 359 -29.59 4.82 1.24
C VAL A 359 -29.40 5.10 2.72
N LEU A 360 -28.63 4.26 3.42
CA LEU A 360 -28.36 4.44 4.84
C LEU A 360 -27.49 5.68 5.10
N GLY A 361 -26.53 5.98 4.21
CA GLY A 361 -25.73 7.21 4.26
C GLY A 361 -26.57 8.47 4.06
N ILE A 362 -27.49 8.44 3.08
CA ILE A 362 -28.47 9.52 2.87
C ILE A 362 -29.40 9.66 4.10
N ALA A 363 -29.86 8.55 4.67
CA ALA A 363 -30.72 8.58 5.84
C ALA A 363 -30.03 9.16 7.08
N VAL A 364 -28.79 8.76 7.31
CA VAL A 364 -28.02 9.26 8.46
C VAL A 364 -27.55 10.71 8.26
N ALA A 365 -27.54 11.20 7.04
CA ALA A 365 -27.25 12.61 6.75
C ALA A 365 -28.24 13.57 7.42
N LEU A 366 -29.52 13.16 7.59
CA LEU A 366 -30.55 13.99 8.23
C LEU A 366 -30.16 14.48 9.64
N PRO A 367 -29.87 13.58 10.60
CA PRO A 367 -29.48 14.02 11.94
C PRO A 367 -28.07 14.61 12.00
N ILE A 368 -27.18 14.25 11.07
CA ILE A 368 -25.79 14.72 11.08
C ILE A 368 -25.67 16.13 10.53
N PHE A 369 -26.50 16.51 9.56
CA PHE A 369 -26.44 17.82 8.93
C PHE A 369 -26.59 18.96 9.92
N GLU A 370 -27.50 18.85 10.89
CA GLU A 370 -27.69 19.85 11.94
C GLU A 370 -26.55 19.91 12.97
N LEU A 371 -25.86 18.76 13.18
CA LEU A 371 -24.82 18.63 14.19
C LEU A 371 -23.44 19.09 13.69
N VAL A 372 -23.05 18.64 12.50
CA VAL A 372 -21.70 18.85 11.95
C VAL A 372 -21.72 19.20 10.45
N GLY A 373 -22.88 19.57 9.91
CA GLY A 373 -23.02 19.94 8.50
C GLY A 373 -22.29 21.26 8.23
N PRO A 374 -21.68 21.42 7.05
CA PRO A 374 -21.11 22.68 6.60
C PRO A 374 -22.22 23.62 6.04
N ASP A 375 -21.84 24.84 5.69
CA ASP A 375 -22.68 25.77 4.97
C ASP A 375 -22.88 25.35 3.49
N THR A 376 -23.71 24.35 3.29
CA THR A 376 -24.03 23.80 1.95
C THR A 376 -25.49 23.32 1.88
N LYS A 377 -25.97 23.10 0.64
CA LYS A 377 -27.29 22.53 0.44
C LYS A 377 -27.38 21.10 0.96
N PHE A 378 -28.42 20.78 1.75
CA PHE A 378 -28.64 19.44 2.30
C PHE A 378 -28.55 18.33 1.25
N VAL A 379 -29.08 18.56 0.04
CA VAL A 379 -29.06 17.55 -1.04
C VAL A 379 -27.66 17.17 -1.44
N ALA A 380 -26.76 18.16 -1.59
CA ALA A 380 -25.36 17.90 -1.91
C ALA A 380 -24.67 17.11 -0.79
N PHE A 381 -24.86 17.55 0.45
CA PHE A 381 -24.35 16.86 1.63
C PHE A 381 -24.84 15.41 1.73
N ALA A 382 -26.16 15.18 1.60
CA ALA A 382 -26.74 13.85 1.69
C ALA A 382 -26.26 12.91 0.57
N LEU A 383 -26.09 13.41 -0.65
CA LEU A 383 -25.53 12.63 -1.76
C LEU A 383 -24.08 12.23 -1.50
N PHE A 384 -23.23 13.16 -1.06
CA PHE A 384 -21.84 12.85 -0.71
C PHE A 384 -21.74 11.86 0.44
N MET A 385 -22.58 11.99 1.47
CA MET A 385 -22.68 11.01 2.56
C MET A 385 -23.06 9.62 2.04
N GLY A 386 -24.05 9.55 1.17
CA GLY A 386 -24.48 8.29 0.54
C GLY A 386 -23.37 7.66 -0.31
N VAL A 387 -22.72 8.45 -1.14
CA VAL A 387 -21.63 7.99 -2.01
C VAL A 387 -20.44 7.50 -1.18
N SER A 388 -20.00 8.27 -0.19
CA SER A 388 -18.89 7.93 0.70
C SER A 388 -19.14 6.60 1.42
N MET A 389 -20.38 6.32 1.85
CA MET A 389 -20.73 5.02 2.46
C MET A 389 -20.75 3.85 1.47
N SER A 390 -20.79 4.10 0.16
CA SER A 390 -21.06 3.09 -0.88
C SER A 390 -19.80 2.52 -1.53
N ILE A 391 -18.66 3.17 -1.41
CA ILE A 391 -17.43 2.83 -2.14
C ILE A 391 -16.78 1.55 -1.61
N THR A 392 -16.30 0.67 -2.53
CA THR A 392 -15.45 -0.48 -2.25
C THR A 392 -14.07 -0.21 -2.85
N ALA A 393 -12.98 -0.45 -2.12
CA ALA A 393 -11.64 -0.23 -2.64
C ALA A 393 -11.12 -1.46 -3.39
N PHE A 394 -11.23 -1.47 -4.72
CA PHE A 394 -10.71 -2.54 -5.58
C PHE A 394 -9.23 -2.88 -5.31
N PRO A 395 -8.28 -1.93 -5.21
CA PRO A 395 -6.87 -2.27 -5.01
C PRO A 395 -6.59 -2.96 -3.67
N VAL A 396 -7.25 -2.52 -2.60
CA VAL A 396 -7.10 -3.10 -1.26
C VAL A 396 -7.70 -4.51 -1.22
N LEU A 397 -8.89 -4.66 -1.80
CA LEU A 397 -9.57 -5.94 -1.91
C LEU A 397 -8.76 -6.96 -2.69
N ALA A 398 -8.26 -6.59 -3.86
CA ALA A 398 -7.45 -7.48 -4.69
C ALA A 398 -6.19 -7.93 -3.96
N ARG A 399 -5.53 -7.03 -3.21
CA ARG A 399 -4.39 -7.38 -2.36
C ARG A 399 -4.75 -8.45 -1.32
N ILE A 400 -5.88 -8.28 -0.63
CA ILE A 400 -6.36 -9.27 0.35
C ILE A 400 -6.63 -10.62 -0.32
N LEU A 401 -7.22 -10.62 -1.53
CA LEU A 401 -7.49 -11.83 -2.28
C LEU A 401 -6.21 -12.56 -2.71
N VAL A 402 -5.17 -11.85 -3.12
CA VAL A 402 -3.83 -12.41 -3.41
C VAL A 402 -3.24 -13.04 -2.16
N GLU A 403 -3.16 -12.30 -1.05
CA GLU A 403 -2.60 -12.79 0.21
C GLU A 403 -3.33 -14.02 0.76
N ARG A 404 -4.64 -14.16 0.44
CA ARG A 404 -5.49 -15.29 0.82
C ARG A 404 -5.59 -16.39 -0.23
N ARG A 405 -4.92 -16.26 -1.38
CA ARG A 405 -5.00 -17.20 -2.53
C ARG A 405 -6.41 -17.43 -3.04
N MET A 406 -7.27 -16.43 -2.92
CA MET A 406 -8.67 -16.50 -3.33
C MET A 406 -8.90 -16.01 -4.76
N LEU A 407 -7.90 -15.41 -5.40
CA LEU A 407 -8.05 -14.67 -6.66
C LEU A 407 -8.64 -15.53 -7.79
N LYS A 408 -8.12 -16.76 -7.96
CA LYS A 408 -8.59 -17.72 -8.98
C LYS A 408 -9.83 -18.53 -8.54
N ARG A 409 -10.23 -18.43 -7.28
CA ARG A 409 -11.39 -19.15 -6.75
C ARG A 409 -12.71 -18.45 -7.11
N PRO A 410 -13.83 -19.21 -7.22
CA PRO A 410 -15.12 -18.66 -7.63
C PRO A 410 -15.59 -17.46 -6.80
N VAL A 411 -15.34 -17.47 -5.49
CA VAL A 411 -15.69 -16.38 -4.56
C VAL A 411 -14.80 -15.17 -4.79
N GLY A 412 -13.48 -15.38 -4.88
CA GLY A 412 -12.52 -14.29 -5.07
C GLY A 412 -12.68 -13.59 -6.42
N ALA A 413 -12.79 -14.37 -7.51
CA ALA A 413 -13.03 -13.83 -8.84
C ALA A 413 -14.35 -13.05 -8.94
N LEU A 414 -15.41 -13.56 -8.27
CA LEU A 414 -16.70 -12.87 -8.21
C LEU A 414 -16.59 -11.53 -7.47
N VAL A 415 -15.99 -11.52 -6.28
CA VAL A 415 -15.86 -10.31 -5.45
C VAL A 415 -14.99 -9.26 -6.14
N LEU A 416 -13.91 -9.69 -6.81
CA LEU A 416 -13.07 -8.80 -7.60
C LEU A 416 -13.86 -8.15 -8.75
N ALA A 417 -14.66 -8.95 -9.44
CA ALA A 417 -15.55 -8.44 -10.50
C ALA A 417 -16.60 -7.47 -9.95
N CYS A 418 -17.18 -7.74 -8.77
CA CYS A 418 -18.11 -6.81 -8.09
C CYS A 418 -17.41 -5.49 -7.76
N ALA A 419 -16.21 -5.53 -7.18
CA ALA A 419 -15.47 -4.31 -6.82
C ALA A 419 -15.11 -3.46 -8.04
N ALA A 420 -14.76 -4.10 -9.18
CA ALA A 420 -14.53 -3.37 -10.42
C ALA A 420 -15.78 -2.65 -10.95
N VAL A 421 -16.96 -3.25 -10.79
CA VAL A 421 -18.25 -2.61 -11.13
C VAL A 421 -18.58 -1.51 -10.12
N ASP A 422 -18.33 -1.74 -8.82
CA ASP A 422 -18.53 -0.76 -7.76
C ASP A 422 -17.69 0.51 -8.01
N ASP A 423 -16.41 0.37 -8.37
CA ASP A 423 -15.53 1.50 -8.68
C ASP A 423 -16.07 2.35 -9.83
N VAL A 424 -16.46 1.71 -10.94
CA VAL A 424 -17.09 2.43 -12.07
C VAL A 424 -18.37 3.16 -11.63
N THR A 425 -19.22 2.48 -10.88
CA THR A 425 -20.49 3.06 -10.38
C THR A 425 -20.22 4.22 -9.43
N ALA A 426 -19.25 4.06 -8.52
CA ALA A 426 -18.86 5.11 -7.58
C ALA A 426 -18.39 6.38 -8.29
N TRP A 427 -17.58 6.27 -9.34
CA TRP A 427 -17.11 7.45 -10.09
C TRP A 427 -18.25 8.22 -10.76
N PHE A 428 -19.25 7.52 -11.31
CA PHE A 428 -20.46 8.19 -11.84
C PHE A 428 -21.27 8.86 -10.73
N LEU A 429 -21.41 8.22 -9.57
CA LEU A 429 -22.11 8.79 -8.43
C LEU A 429 -21.38 10.02 -7.85
N ILE A 430 -20.05 9.98 -7.80
CA ILE A 430 -19.22 11.13 -7.37
C ILE A 430 -19.39 12.30 -8.35
N ALA A 431 -19.33 12.02 -9.66
CA ALA A 431 -19.53 13.03 -10.68
C ALA A 431 -20.91 13.70 -10.54
N LEU A 432 -21.96 12.91 -10.30
CA LEU A 432 -23.30 13.42 -10.04
C LEU A 432 -23.37 14.26 -8.77
N ALA A 433 -22.81 13.78 -7.66
CA ALA A 433 -22.80 14.49 -6.39
C ALA A 433 -22.04 15.82 -6.49
N THR A 434 -20.91 15.84 -7.20
CA THR A 434 -20.12 17.05 -7.46
C THR A 434 -20.90 18.05 -8.32
N ALA A 435 -21.55 17.58 -9.38
CA ALA A 435 -22.38 18.41 -10.22
C ALA A 435 -23.51 19.10 -9.41
N VAL A 436 -24.17 18.35 -8.51
CA VAL A 436 -25.21 18.90 -7.62
C VAL A 436 -24.64 19.89 -6.60
N ALA A 437 -23.42 19.67 -6.12
CA ALA A 437 -22.77 20.55 -5.15
C ALA A 437 -22.34 21.90 -5.76
N VAL A 438 -21.83 21.88 -7.00
CA VAL A 438 -21.29 23.07 -7.68
C VAL A 438 -22.38 23.87 -8.37
N ALA A 439 -23.48 23.23 -8.79
CA ALA A 439 -24.52 23.86 -9.57
C ALA A 439 -25.35 24.89 -8.76
N GLY A 440 -25.52 26.07 -9.31
CA GLY A 440 -26.38 27.12 -8.75
C GLY A 440 -27.89 26.84 -8.94
N SER A 441 -28.24 26.17 -10.05
CA SER A 441 -29.59 25.84 -10.42
C SER A 441 -29.76 24.41 -10.93
N GLY A 442 -30.99 23.88 -10.99
CA GLY A 442 -31.26 22.56 -11.58
C GLY A 442 -30.91 22.50 -13.08
N ALA A 443 -30.92 23.63 -13.79
CA ALA A 443 -30.50 23.69 -15.19
C ALA A 443 -29.01 23.41 -15.36
N ASP A 444 -28.17 23.96 -14.48
CA ASP A 444 -26.71 23.76 -14.50
C ASP A 444 -26.33 22.30 -14.24
N VAL A 445 -27.10 21.61 -13.37
CA VAL A 445 -26.90 20.15 -13.14
C VAL A 445 -27.13 19.37 -14.44
N VAL A 446 -28.21 19.69 -15.16
CA VAL A 446 -28.55 19.04 -16.44
C VAL A 446 -27.48 19.32 -17.49
N GLU A 447 -27.00 20.56 -17.57
CA GLU A 447 -25.91 20.95 -18.47
C GLU A 447 -24.64 20.14 -18.17
N THR A 448 -24.21 20.08 -16.91
CA THR A 448 -23.04 19.29 -16.48
C THR A 448 -23.20 17.81 -16.85
N ILE A 449 -24.38 17.22 -16.65
CA ILE A 449 -24.64 15.81 -17.02
C ILE A 449 -24.54 15.63 -18.55
N ILE A 450 -25.10 16.54 -19.34
CA ILE A 450 -25.03 16.48 -20.80
C ILE A 450 -23.57 16.56 -21.26
N LEU A 451 -22.81 17.50 -20.72
CA LEU A 451 -21.38 17.67 -21.04
C LEU A 451 -20.55 16.45 -20.62
N ALA A 452 -20.86 15.83 -19.47
CA ALA A 452 -20.22 14.60 -19.02
C ALA A 452 -20.49 13.42 -19.98
N VAL A 453 -21.74 13.26 -20.42
CA VAL A 453 -22.12 12.23 -21.42
C VAL A 453 -21.42 12.50 -22.74
N LEU A 454 -21.40 13.75 -23.20
CA LEU A 454 -20.70 14.15 -24.41
C LEU A 454 -19.20 13.87 -24.32
N PHE A 455 -18.57 14.19 -23.17
CA PHE A 455 -17.17 13.84 -22.92
C PHE A 455 -16.94 12.32 -23.04
N CYS A 456 -17.74 11.49 -22.40
CA CYS A 456 -17.63 10.03 -22.49
C CYS A 456 -17.80 9.52 -23.93
N LEU A 457 -18.71 10.12 -24.70
CA LEU A 457 -18.91 9.80 -26.12
C LEU A 457 -17.68 10.17 -26.96
N VAL A 458 -17.12 11.37 -26.78
CA VAL A 458 -15.89 11.82 -27.47
C VAL A 458 -14.74 10.89 -27.12
N MET A 459 -14.57 10.56 -25.85
CA MET A 459 -13.52 9.62 -25.40
C MET A 459 -13.67 8.25 -26.04
N GLY A 460 -14.91 7.71 -26.08
CA GLY A 460 -15.17 6.40 -26.68
C GLY A 460 -15.09 6.36 -28.20
N LEU A 461 -15.61 7.39 -28.90
CA LEU A 461 -15.78 7.38 -30.35
C LEU A 461 -14.59 8.01 -31.10
N ALA A 462 -13.90 9.00 -30.50
CA ALA A 462 -12.80 9.72 -31.15
C ALA A 462 -11.44 9.35 -30.55
N VAL A 463 -11.28 9.40 -29.23
CA VAL A 463 -9.98 9.19 -28.56
C VAL A 463 -9.59 7.71 -28.57
N ARG A 464 -10.52 6.81 -28.27
CA ARG A 464 -10.26 5.35 -28.26
C ARG A 464 -9.72 4.83 -29.58
N PRO A 465 -10.29 5.13 -30.77
CA PRO A 465 -9.74 4.68 -32.05
C PRO A 465 -8.39 5.34 -32.38
N LEU A 466 -8.12 6.55 -31.87
CA LEU A 466 -6.80 7.17 -31.98
C LEU A 466 -5.75 6.38 -31.17
N LEU A 467 -6.08 6.02 -29.92
CA LEU A 467 -5.24 5.20 -29.07
C LEU A 467 -5.02 3.78 -29.63
N ALA A 468 -5.97 3.23 -30.38
CA ALA A 468 -5.78 1.94 -31.03
C ALA A 468 -4.61 1.92 -32.03
N ARG A 469 -4.20 3.10 -32.57
CA ARG A 469 -3.00 3.21 -33.42
C ARG A 469 -1.71 3.05 -32.59
N ALA A 470 -1.74 3.28 -31.27
CA ALA A 470 -0.60 3.03 -30.40
C ALA A 470 -0.27 1.53 -30.29
N SER A 471 -1.28 0.63 -30.35
CA SER A 471 -1.02 -0.82 -30.39
C SER A 471 -0.32 -1.23 -31.69
N ALA A 472 -0.74 -0.70 -32.83
CA ALA A 472 -0.07 -0.99 -34.10
C ALA A 472 1.40 -0.49 -34.09
N ALA A 473 1.65 0.70 -33.51
CA ALA A 473 3.00 1.22 -33.35
C ALA A 473 3.85 0.42 -32.37
N TYR A 474 3.22 -0.20 -31.37
CA TYR A 474 3.87 -1.14 -30.46
C TYR A 474 4.28 -2.42 -31.19
N ASP A 475 3.35 -3.03 -31.97
CA ASP A 475 3.60 -4.25 -32.74
C ASP A 475 4.77 -4.11 -33.71
N GLU A 476 4.95 -2.91 -34.31
CA GLU A 476 6.06 -2.62 -35.19
C GLU A 476 7.39 -2.41 -34.46
N ALA A 477 7.39 -1.82 -33.26
CA ALA A 477 8.61 -1.38 -32.56
C ALA A 477 9.03 -2.30 -31.41
N GLY A 478 8.18 -3.24 -30.97
CA GLY A 478 8.39 -4.10 -29.79
C GLY A 478 8.44 -3.34 -28.45
N ARG A 479 8.10 -2.05 -28.46
CA ARG A 479 8.05 -1.15 -27.31
C ARG A 479 7.20 0.07 -27.62
N VAL A 480 6.69 0.75 -26.59
CA VAL A 480 5.96 2.01 -26.81
C VAL A 480 6.94 3.11 -27.26
N PRO A 481 6.80 3.67 -28.47
CA PRO A 481 7.61 4.80 -28.90
C PRO A 481 7.40 6.02 -27.99
N GLY A 482 8.47 6.78 -27.69
CA GLY A 482 8.41 7.91 -26.75
C GLY A 482 7.35 8.97 -27.09
N GLY A 483 7.08 9.20 -28.36
CA GLY A 483 6.02 10.10 -28.82
C GLY A 483 4.62 9.65 -28.39
N TRP A 484 4.33 8.36 -28.40
CA TRP A 484 3.05 7.82 -27.93
C TRP A 484 2.89 7.92 -26.43
N ILE A 485 3.99 7.73 -25.66
CA ILE A 485 3.94 7.91 -24.20
C ILE A 485 3.61 9.36 -23.86
N ALA A 486 4.28 10.32 -24.52
CA ALA A 486 3.99 11.74 -24.33
C ALA A 486 2.55 12.09 -24.70
N LEU A 487 2.03 11.52 -25.80
CA LEU A 487 0.62 11.71 -26.21
C LEU A 487 -0.37 11.12 -25.21
N ILE A 488 -0.09 9.92 -24.67
CA ILE A 488 -0.93 9.29 -23.64
C ILE A 488 -0.94 10.17 -22.39
N PHE A 489 0.20 10.63 -21.88
CA PHE A 489 0.28 11.46 -20.69
C PHE A 489 -0.37 12.83 -20.89
N ALA A 490 -0.15 13.47 -22.03
CA ALA A 490 -0.87 14.70 -22.40
C ALA A 490 -2.39 14.46 -22.47
N GLY A 491 -2.81 13.32 -23.03
CA GLY A 491 -4.20 12.92 -23.09
C GLY A 491 -4.82 12.71 -21.69
N VAL A 492 -4.08 12.13 -20.73
CA VAL A 492 -4.51 12.00 -19.34
C VAL A 492 -4.75 13.37 -18.71
N LEU A 493 -3.79 14.29 -18.84
CA LEU A 493 -3.88 15.64 -18.29
C LEU A 493 -4.99 16.47 -18.94
N LEU A 494 -5.15 16.37 -20.26
CA LEU A 494 -6.22 17.04 -21.00
C LEU A 494 -7.60 16.50 -20.64
N ALA A 495 -7.74 15.19 -20.45
CA ALA A 495 -8.99 14.58 -20.01
C ALA A 495 -9.34 15.02 -18.58
N ALA A 496 -8.35 15.07 -17.67
CA ALA A 496 -8.52 15.59 -16.32
C ALA A 496 -8.94 17.08 -16.34
N TYR A 497 -8.25 17.91 -17.11
CA TYR A 497 -8.59 19.32 -17.31
C TYR A 497 -10.02 19.51 -17.85
N THR A 498 -10.40 18.74 -18.86
CA THR A 498 -11.73 18.84 -19.47
C THR A 498 -12.84 18.53 -18.47
N THR A 499 -12.66 17.50 -17.65
CA THR A 499 -13.67 17.15 -16.64
C THR A 499 -13.75 18.18 -15.51
N GLU A 500 -12.66 18.80 -15.10
CA GLU A 500 -12.66 19.90 -14.13
C GLU A 500 -13.43 21.12 -14.69
N VAL A 501 -13.20 21.50 -15.94
CA VAL A 501 -13.92 22.61 -16.61
C VAL A 501 -15.40 22.31 -16.75
N ILE A 502 -15.79 21.06 -16.96
CA ILE A 502 -17.22 20.64 -17.01
C ILE A 502 -17.89 20.75 -15.62
N GLY A 503 -17.11 20.87 -14.54
CA GLY A 503 -17.63 20.87 -13.16
C GLY A 503 -17.68 19.48 -12.54
N ILE A 504 -16.96 18.52 -13.12
CA ILE A 504 -16.74 17.17 -12.57
C ILE A 504 -15.31 17.09 -12.07
N ALA A 505 -15.06 16.22 -11.10
CA ALA A 505 -13.69 16.06 -10.58
C ALA A 505 -12.69 15.64 -11.68
N LEU A 506 -11.50 16.25 -11.65
CA LEU A 506 -10.38 16.00 -12.58
C LEU A 506 -9.96 14.51 -12.65
N ILE A 507 -10.13 13.79 -11.56
CA ILE A 507 -9.82 12.36 -11.43
C ILE A 507 -10.69 11.47 -12.34
N PHE A 508 -11.93 11.89 -12.64
CA PHE A 508 -12.82 11.15 -13.52
C PHE A 508 -12.31 11.12 -14.97
N GLY A 509 -11.78 12.23 -15.46
CA GLY A 509 -11.19 12.30 -16.80
C GLY A 509 -9.98 11.37 -16.96
N ALA A 510 -9.08 11.38 -15.98
CA ALA A 510 -7.95 10.48 -15.94
C ALA A 510 -8.36 9.01 -15.91
N PHE A 511 -9.35 8.66 -15.10
CA PHE A 511 -9.92 7.31 -15.02
C PHE A 511 -10.51 6.85 -16.34
N VAL A 512 -11.33 7.69 -16.99
CA VAL A 512 -11.93 7.37 -18.30
C VAL A 512 -10.85 7.19 -19.36
N MET A 513 -9.79 8.01 -19.35
CA MET A 513 -8.66 7.84 -20.25
C MET A 513 -7.99 6.47 -20.09
N GLY A 514 -7.80 6.00 -18.86
CA GLY A 514 -7.29 4.65 -18.58
C GLY A 514 -8.25 3.56 -19.09
N LEU A 515 -9.56 3.73 -18.85
CA LEU A 515 -10.59 2.75 -19.20
C LEU A 515 -10.72 2.52 -20.71
N ILE A 516 -10.48 3.54 -21.53
CA ILE A 516 -10.57 3.47 -23.00
C ILE A 516 -9.28 3.01 -23.68
N MET A 517 -8.17 2.86 -22.94
CA MET A 517 -6.91 2.37 -23.49
C MET A 517 -7.09 1.04 -24.23
N PRO A 518 -6.36 0.82 -25.35
CA PRO A 518 -6.40 -0.44 -26.06
C PRO A 518 -6.01 -1.60 -25.15
N ARG A 519 -6.75 -2.71 -25.29
CA ARG A 519 -6.52 -3.92 -24.49
C ARG A 519 -5.42 -4.81 -25.07
N HIS A 520 -4.35 -4.21 -25.49
CA HIS A 520 -3.14 -4.92 -25.92
C HIS A 520 -2.30 -5.18 -24.64
N ALA A 521 -2.12 -6.45 -24.28
CA ALA A 521 -1.53 -6.83 -22.99
C ALA A 521 -0.14 -6.21 -22.78
N GLU A 522 0.73 -6.31 -23.78
CA GLU A 522 2.10 -5.83 -23.73
C GLU A 522 2.21 -4.29 -23.73
N LEU A 523 1.35 -3.61 -24.52
CA LEU A 523 1.26 -2.15 -24.52
C LEU A 523 0.83 -1.62 -23.14
N SER A 524 -0.24 -2.21 -22.58
CA SER A 524 -0.72 -1.82 -21.25
C SER A 524 0.33 -2.07 -20.18
N GLU A 525 1.06 -3.17 -20.26
CA GLU A 525 2.13 -3.50 -19.32
C GLU A 525 3.30 -2.52 -19.42
N ASP A 526 3.76 -2.16 -20.63
CA ASP A 526 4.86 -1.21 -20.81
C ASP A 526 4.50 0.20 -20.32
N VAL A 527 3.27 0.67 -20.57
CA VAL A 527 2.76 1.94 -20.04
C VAL A 527 2.65 1.89 -18.51
N THR A 528 2.05 0.84 -17.98
CA THR A 528 1.90 0.66 -16.51
C THR A 528 3.26 0.69 -15.83
N ARG A 529 4.22 -0.11 -16.29
CA ARG A 529 5.57 -0.22 -15.70
C ARG A 529 6.30 1.11 -15.62
N ARG A 530 6.14 1.98 -16.64
CA ARG A 530 6.82 3.29 -16.67
C ARG A 530 6.23 4.32 -15.72
N VAL A 531 4.95 4.20 -15.39
CA VAL A 531 4.23 5.16 -14.55
C VAL A 531 4.12 4.69 -13.12
N GLU A 532 3.88 3.40 -12.93
CA GLU A 532 3.49 2.78 -11.67
C GLU A 532 4.52 2.99 -10.58
N ASP A 533 5.79 2.64 -10.82
CA ASP A 533 6.84 2.75 -9.81
C ASP A 533 7.01 4.19 -9.30
N PHE A 534 6.93 5.17 -10.20
CA PHE A 534 7.03 6.58 -9.85
C PHE A 534 5.81 7.06 -9.06
N VAL A 535 4.61 6.73 -9.52
CA VAL A 535 3.35 7.13 -8.89
C VAL A 535 3.25 6.52 -7.49
N ILE A 536 3.51 5.23 -7.35
CA ILE A 536 3.34 4.51 -6.10
C ILE A 536 4.45 4.83 -5.10
N THR A 537 5.69 5.00 -5.57
CA THR A 537 6.83 5.21 -4.67
C THR A 537 6.92 6.66 -4.20
N LEU A 538 6.62 7.63 -5.06
CA LEU A 538 6.78 9.04 -4.76
C LEU A 538 5.45 9.77 -4.57
N LEU A 539 4.55 9.69 -5.56
CA LEU A 539 3.40 10.60 -5.61
C LEU A 539 2.27 10.17 -4.66
N LEU A 540 2.01 8.88 -4.55
CA LEU A 540 0.93 8.38 -3.70
C LEU A 540 1.20 8.57 -2.19
N PRO A 541 2.41 8.34 -1.64
CA PRO A 541 2.72 8.71 -0.27
C PRO A 541 2.54 10.22 0.02
N LEU A 542 2.81 11.09 -0.96
CA LEU A 542 2.56 12.53 -0.82
C LEU A 542 1.06 12.85 -0.73
N PHE A 543 0.23 12.14 -1.49
CA PHE A 543 -1.23 12.27 -1.38
C PHE A 543 -1.72 11.83 0.02
N PHE A 544 -1.19 10.72 0.57
CA PHE A 544 -1.56 10.30 1.92
C PHE A 544 -1.09 11.28 2.99
N ALA A 545 0.11 11.84 2.82
CA ALA A 545 0.61 12.87 3.73
C ALA A 545 -0.23 14.14 3.66
N TYR A 546 -0.58 14.60 2.46
CA TYR A 546 -1.47 15.75 2.25
C TYR A 546 -2.83 15.55 2.90
N THR A 547 -3.43 14.35 2.70
CA THR A 547 -4.68 13.98 3.36
C THR A 547 -4.53 13.97 4.88
N GLY A 548 -3.44 13.41 5.39
CA GLY A 548 -3.14 13.34 6.82
C GLY A 548 -2.88 14.71 7.45
N LEU A 549 -2.21 15.63 6.76
CA LEU A 549 -2.01 17.02 7.20
C LEU A 549 -3.35 17.79 7.34
N ARG A 550 -4.38 17.37 6.61
CA ARG A 550 -5.75 17.91 6.71
C ARG A 550 -6.63 17.15 7.71
N THR A 551 -6.17 16.00 8.23
CA THR A 551 -6.92 15.17 9.18
C THR A 551 -6.56 15.57 10.60
N ASN A 552 -7.44 16.29 11.26
CA ASN A 552 -7.30 16.65 12.66
C ASN A 552 -8.30 15.86 13.53
N ILE A 553 -7.82 14.75 14.12
CA ILE A 553 -8.65 13.94 15.04
C ILE A 553 -8.88 14.69 16.37
N GLY A 554 -8.04 15.66 16.70
CA GLY A 554 -8.21 16.51 17.87
C GLY A 554 -9.51 17.33 17.86
N LEU A 555 -10.13 17.53 16.68
CA LEU A 555 -11.46 18.15 16.56
C LEU A 555 -12.58 17.28 17.14
N LEU A 556 -12.32 15.98 17.37
CA LEU A 556 -13.27 15.06 18.02
C LEU A 556 -13.09 15.09 19.54
N ASP A 557 -13.16 16.25 20.12
CA ASP A 557 -12.88 16.50 21.53
C ASP A 557 -14.06 16.20 22.48
N ARG A 558 -15.25 15.90 21.90
CA ARG A 558 -16.50 15.64 22.65
C ARG A 558 -16.95 14.18 22.52
N PRO A 559 -17.54 13.60 23.57
CA PRO A 559 -18.05 12.23 23.54
C PRO A 559 -19.13 12.01 22.45
N GLU A 560 -19.93 13.03 22.15
CA GLU A 560 -21.00 13.01 21.15
C GLU A 560 -20.41 12.76 19.75
N LEU A 561 -19.28 13.39 19.40
CA LEU A 561 -18.61 13.22 18.13
C LEU A 561 -18.03 11.81 17.96
N TRP A 562 -17.51 11.22 19.05
CA TRP A 562 -17.09 9.83 19.07
C TRP A 562 -18.24 8.84 18.94
N LEU A 563 -19.38 9.13 19.60
CA LEU A 563 -20.61 8.34 19.43
C LEU A 563 -21.08 8.41 17.98
N LEU A 564 -21.08 9.61 17.39
CA LEU A 564 -21.45 9.83 16.00
C LEU A 564 -20.51 9.08 15.05
N THR A 565 -19.19 9.13 15.29
CA THR A 565 -18.19 8.33 14.59
C THR A 565 -18.51 6.84 14.65
N GLY A 566 -18.86 6.34 15.84
CA GLY A 566 -19.31 4.96 16.05
C GLY A 566 -20.56 4.58 15.25
N ILE A 567 -21.53 5.48 15.19
CA ILE A 567 -22.76 5.32 14.38
C ILE A 567 -22.41 5.27 12.89
N LEU A 568 -21.55 6.17 12.40
CA LEU A 568 -21.08 6.17 11.01
C LEU A 568 -20.38 4.85 10.65
N ILE A 569 -19.50 4.36 11.50
CA ILE A 569 -18.84 3.07 11.31
C ILE A 569 -19.87 1.94 11.26
N LEU A 570 -20.80 1.92 12.18
CA LEU A 570 -21.85 0.89 12.23
C LEU A 570 -22.73 0.91 10.96
N VAL A 571 -23.17 2.08 10.55
CA VAL A 571 -24.00 2.27 9.35
C VAL A 571 -23.23 1.81 8.11
N ALA A 572 -21.96 2.18 7.99
CA ALA A 572 -21.11 1.79 6.89
C ALA A 572 -20.94 0.27 6.81
N VAL A 573 -20.60 -0.38 7.94
CA VAL A 573 -20.39 -1.83 8.03
C VAL A 573 -21.70 -2.58 7.76
N VAL A 574 -22.79 -2.21 8.45
CA VAL A 574 -24.10 -2.88 8.29
C VAL A 574 -24.61 -2.72 6.87
N GLY A 575 -24.59 -1.51 6.32
CA GLY A 575 -25.05 -1.24 4.96
C GLY A 575 -24.32 -2.10 3.93
N LYS A 576 -23.00 -2.07 3.98
CA LYS A 576 -22.14 -2.77 3.02
C LYS A 576 -22.23 -4.30 3.16
N MET A 577 -22.03 -4.80 4.37
CA MET A 577 -22.07 -6.23 4.64
C MET A 577 -23.45 -6.84 4.40
N VAL A 578 -24.52 -6.23 4.92
CA VAL A 578 -25.88 -6.77 4.76
C VAL A 578 -26.27 -6.75 3.29
N GLY A 579 -26.01 -5.64 2.57
CA GLY A 579 -26.30 -5.55 1.14
C GLY A 579 -25.66 -6.68 0.33
N ALA A 580 -24.36 -6.87 0.50
CA ALA A 580 -23.60 -7.90 -0.19
C ALA A 580 -23.98 -9.33 0.24
N VAL A 581 -24.15 -9.60 1.56
CA VAL A 581 -24.55 -10.92 2.09
C VAL A 581 -25.94 -11.30 1.59
N VAL A 582 -26.91 -10.41 1.68
CA VAL A 582 -28.29 -10.67 1.23
C VAL A 582 -28.30 -10.98 -0.27
N ALA A 583 -27.63 -10.16 -1.09
CA ALA A 583 -27.54 -10.40 -2.53
C ALA A 583 -26.82 -11.72 -2.86
N ALA A 584 -25.71 -12.04 -2.17
CA ALA A 584 -25.02 -13.31 -2.34
C ALA A 584 -25.91 -14.51 -1.98
N ARG A 585 -26.71 -14.41 -0.92
CA ARG A 585 -27.71 -15.44 -0.55
C ARG A 585 -28.78 -15.62 -1.62
N PHE A 586 -29.30 -14.52 -2.15
CA PHE A 586 -30.29 -14.55 -3.23
C PHE A 586 -29.74 -15.15 -4.52
N THR A 587 -28.45 -14.99 -4.78
CA THR A 587 -27.76 -15.57 -5.95
C THR A 587 -27.27 -17.00 -5.74
N GLY A 588 -27.55 -17.62 -4.56
CA GLY A 588 -27.39 -19.05 -4.33
C GLY A 588 -26.15 -19.47 -3.55
N PHE A 589 -25.34 -18.51 -3.02
CA PHE A 589 -24.21 -18.86 -2.17
C PHE A 589 -24.66 -19.32 -0.78
N ASP A 590 -23.87 -20.19 -0.12
CA ASP A 590 -24.09 -20.59 1.27
C ASP A 590 -23.83 -19.43 2.23
N TRP A 591 -24.23 -19.60 3.50
CA TRP A 591 -24.10 -18.52 4.50
C TRP A 591 -22.64 -18.11 4.77
N ARG A 592 -21.71 -19.08 4.78
CA ARG A 592 -20.28 -18.84 5.01
C ARG A 592 -19.67 -18.05 3.87
N SER A 593 -19.84 -18.53 2.64
CA SER A 593 -19.39 -17.82 1.43
C SER A 593 -20.01 -16.43 1.31
N SER A 594 -21.30 -16.28 1.63
CA SER A 594 -22.00 -15.00 1.61
C SER A 594 -21.39 -14.03 2.65
N ALA A 595 -21.09 -14.50 3.86
CA ALA A 595 -20.46 -13.69 4.90
C ALA A 595 -19.03 -13.27 4.51
N VAL A 596 -18.26 -14.15 3.88
CA VAL A 596 -16.93 -13.83 3.34
C VAL A 596 -17.04 -12.78 2.22
N ILE A 597 -17.99 -12.94 1.28
CA ILE A 597 -18.27 -11.94 0.24
C ILE A 597 -18.60 -10.59 0.88
N GLY A 598 -19.51 -10.55 1.86
CA GLY A 598 -19.86 -9.31 2.56
C GLY A 598 -18.68 -8.65 3.26
N THR A 599 -17.81 -9.44 3.91
CA THR A 599 -16.61 -8.94 4.58
C THR A 599 -15.61 -8.36 3.58
N LEU A 600 -15.40 -9.04 2.44
CA LEU A 600 -14.52 -8.57 1.40
C LEU A 600 -15.05 -7.29 0.72
N MET A 601 -16.35 -7.22 0.45
CA MET A 601 -16.99 -6.04 -0.12
C MET A 601 -17.00 -4.83 0.83
N ASN A 602 -16.81 -5.03 2.13
CA ASN A 602 -16.70 -3.96 3.14
C ASN A 602 -15.30 -3.33 3.20
N THR A 603 -14.36 -3.74 2.37
CA THR A 603 -13.02 -3.13 2.33
C THR A 603 -13.08 -1.75 1.68
N ARG A 604 -12.48 -0.78 2.35
CA ARG A 604 -12.40 0.62 1.93
C ARG A 604 -10.95 1.03 1.74
N GLY A 605 -10.68 2.22 1.22
CA GLY A 605 -9.29 2.64 1.05
C GLY A 605 -9.12 3.94 0.29
N LEU A 606 -8.16 3.95 -0.64
CA LEU A 606 -7.73 5.15 -1.34
C LEU A 606 -8.87 5.89 -2.05
N THR A 607 -9.73 5.18 -2.76
CA THR A 607 -10.87 5.77 -3.50
C THR A 607 -11.80 6.55 -2.58
N GLU A 608 -12.02 6.08 -1.36
CA GLU A 608 -12.82 6.79 -0.37
C GLU A 608 -12.11 8.06 0.12
N LEU A 609 -10.82 8.00 0.46
CA LEU A 609 -10.06 9.18 0.87
C LEU A 609 -10.05 10.27 -0.21
N ILE A 610 -10.02 9.88 -1.48
CA ILE A 610 -10.14 10.79 -2.62
C ILE A 610 -11.48 11.54 -2.58
N VAL A 611 -12.56 10.80 -2.40
CA VAL A 611 -13.91 11.37 -2.32
C VAL A 611 -14.08 12.30 -1.13
N LEU A 612 -13.53 11.90 0.01
CA LEU A 612 -13.57 12.73 1.22
C LEU A 612 -12.78 14.03 1.06
N ASN A 613 -11.58 13.98 0.46
CA ASN A 613 -10.80 15.18 0.16
C ASN A 613 -11.56 16.11 -0.81
N LEU A 614 -12.17 15.54 -1.86
CA LEU A 614 -12.97 16.31 -2.80
C LEU A 614 -14.17 16.98 -2.12
N ALA A 615 -14.88 16.25 -1.25
CA ALA A 615 -16.00 16.77 -0.50
C ALA A 615 -15.59 17.92 0.43
N LEU A 616 -14.42 17.80 1.09
CA LEU A 616 -13.84 18.84 1.94
C LEU A 616 -13.41 20.07 1.11
N GLU A 617 -12.76 19.87 -0.04
CA GLU A 617 -12.32 20.95 -0.94
C GLU A 617 -13.50 21.74 -1.53
N LYS A 618 -14.61 21.07 -1.80
CA LYS A 618 -15.85 21.71 -2.29
C LYS A 618 -16.73 22.25 -1.15
N GLY A 619 -16.29 22.18 0.11
CA GLY A 619 -17.04 22.67 1.27
C GLY A 619 -18.33 21.87 1.55
N VAL A 620 -18.43 20.63 1.07
CA VAL A 620 -19.63 19.78 1.24
C VAL A 620 -19.64 19.06 2.59
N ILE A 621 -18.48 18.86 3.19
CA ILE A 621 -18.31 18.29 4.53
C ILE A 621 -17.39 19.17 5.37
N SER A 622 -17.64 19.20 6.69
CA SER A 622 -16.77 19.91 7.64
C SER A 622 -15.49 19.11 7.95
N GLU A 623 -14.46 19.78 8.51
CA GLU A 623 -13.21 19.13 8.91
C GLU A 623 -13.44 18.05 9.97
N ALA A 624 -14.34 18.27 10.92
CA ALA A 624 -14.67 17.26 11.93
C ALA A 624 -15.31 16.01 11.31
N LEU A 625 -16.29 16.21 10.39
CA LEU A 625 -16.90 15.09 9.68
C LEU A 625 -15.91 14.38 8.78
N PHE A 626 -15.01 15.11 8.12
CA PHE A 626 -13.90 14.51 7.36
C PHE A 626 -13.05 13.58 8.23
N ALA A 627 -12.64 14.02 9.43
CA ALA A 627 -11.89 13.19 10.36
C ALA A 627 -12.66 11.93 10.78
N MET A 628 -13.96 12.04 11.08
CA MET A 628 -14.82 10.89 11.42
C MET A 628 -14.88 9.85 10.29
N LEU A 629 -15.06 10.32 9.04
CA LEU A 629 -15.15 9.45 7.88
C LEU A 629 -13.81 8.80 7.52
N VAL A 630 -12.68 9.49 7.75
CA VAL A 630 -11.34 8.90 7.62
C VAL A 630 -11.14 7.78 8.65
N ILE A 631 -11.53 8.00 9.91
CA ILE A 631 -11.50 6.95 10.95
C ILE A 631 -12.36 5.76 10.53
N MET A 632 -13.57 6.01 10.02
CA MET A 632 -14.50 4.97 9.55
C MET A 632 -13.85 4.14 8.42
N ALA A 633 -13.21 4.77 7.44
CA ALA A 633 -12.53 4.09 6.34
C ALA A 633 -11.39 3.19 6.82
N LEU A 634 -10.58 3.68 7.77
CA LEU A 634 -9.49 2.90 8.38
C LEU A 634 -10.03 1.70 9.16
N VAL A 635 -10.99 1.91 10.05
CA VAL A 635 -11.56 0.85 10.91
C VAL A 635 -12.20 -0.26 10.07
N THR A 636 -13.02 0.09 9.07
CA THR A 636 -13.70 -0.89 8.20
C THR A 636 -12.72 -1.73 7.40
N THR A 637 -11.59 -1.17 7.02
CA THR A 637 -10.53 -1.89 6.29
C THR A 637 -9.71 -2.78 7.22
N PHE A 638 -9.30 -2.27 8.38
CA PHE A 638 -8.55 -3.06 9.36
C PHE A 638 -9.33 -4.27 9.86
N MET A 639 -10.65 -4.18 9.96
CA MET A 639 -11.48 -5.31 10.43
C MET A 639 -11.59 -6.45 9.43
N ALA A 640 -11.34 -6.23 8.13
CA ALA A 640 -11.49 -7.26 7.10
C ALA A 640 -10.57 -8.47 7.33
N GLY A 641 -9.30 -8.24 7.67
CA GLY A 641 -8.33 -9.30 7.94
C GLY A 641 -8.73 -10.20 9.12
N PRO A 642 -9.00 -9.68 10.30
CA PRO A 642 -9.52 -10.44 11.44
C PRO A 642 -10.86 -11.15 11.17
N ALA A 643 -11.81 -10.47 10.50
CA ALA A 643 -13.12 -11.06 10.19
C ALA A 643 -12.99 -12.26 9.24
N LEU A 644 -12.13 -12.19 8.24
CA LEU A 644 -11.85 -13.31 7.36
C LEU A 644 -11.21 -14.49 8.08
N ARG A 645 -10.32 -14.25 9.06
CA ARG A 645 -9.74 -15.33 9.89
C ARG A 645 -10.80 -16.02 10.75
N LEU A 646 -11.80 -15.26 11.20
CA LEU A 646 -12.90 -15.81 12.00
C LEU A 646 -13.86 -16.64 11.14
N LEU A 647 -14.19 -16.16 9.92
CA LEU A 647 -15.14 -16.80 9.02
C LEU A 647 -14.53 -17.98 8.25
N ASP A 648 -13.24 -17.89 7.92
CA ASP A 648 -12.49 -18.91 7.19
C ASP A 648 -11.11 -19.20 7.83
N PRO A 649 -11.09 -19.78 9.06
CA PRO A 649 -9.86 -19.97 9.84
C PRO A 649 -8.89 -20.95 9.18
N ARG A 650 -9.40 -21.91 8.39
CA ARG A 650 -8.60 -22.91 7.69
C ARG A 650 -8.27 -22.51 6.25
N ASN A 651 -8.71 -21.31 5.82
CA ASN A 651 -8.59 -20.85 4.45
C ASN A 651 -9.14 -21.84 3.40
N GLU A 652 -10.27 -22.48 3.73
CA GLU A 652 -10.92 -23.49 2.87
C GLU A 652 -11.52 -22.88 1.59
N LEU A 653 -11.82 -21.56 1.61
CA LEU A 653 -12.28 -20.82 0.44
C LEU A 653 -11.10 -20.32 -0.42
N GLY A 654 -9.87 -20.39 0.11
CA GLY A 654 -8.64 -20.22 -0.66
C GLY A 654 -8.35 -21.47 -1.50
N ALA A 655 -7.22 -21.46 -2.23
CA ALA A 655 -6.70 -22.66 -2.87
C ALA A 655 -5.87 -23.44 -1.83
N PRO A 656 -6.31 -24.59 -1.29
CA PRO A 656 -5.42 -25.45 -0.54
C PRO A 656 -4.28 -25.93 -1.47
N VAL A 657 -3.09 -26.06 -0.94
CA VAL A 657 -1.93 -26.57 -1.69
C VAL A 657 -2.20 -28.01 -2.18
N GLU A 658 -3.01 -28.73 -1.42
CA GLU A 658 -3.41 -30.10 -1.73
C GLU A 658 -4.27 -30.21 -3.00
N ASP A 659 -5.08 -29.21 -3.31
CA ASP A 659 -5.90 -29.18 -4.53
C ASP A 659 -5.04 -29.07 -5.80
N GLU A 660 -3.93 -28.32 -5.75
CA GLU A 660 -2.98 -28.21 -6.86
C GLU A 660 -2.31 -29.57 -7.16
N LEU A 661 -2.01 -30.34 -6.12
CA LEU A 661 -1.48 -31.68 -6.28
C LEU A 661 -2.50 -32.66 -6.88
N VAL A 662 -3.78 -32.55 -6.48
CA VAL A 662 -4.86 -33.38 -7.02
C VAL A 662 -5.07 -33.08 -8.50
N GLU A 663 -5.11 -31.79 -8.86
CA GLU A 663 -5.25 -31.35 -10.26
C GLU A 663 -4.07 -31.81 -11.12
N ALA A 664 -2.84 -31.66 -10.63
CA ALA A 664 -1.64 -32.14 -11.30
C ALA A 664 -1.63 -33.67 -11.46
N ARG A 665 -2.18 -34.40 -10.48
CA ARG A 665 -2.32 -35.86 -10.54
C ARG A 665 -3.36 -36.32 -11.56
N GLU A 666 -4.49 -35.61 -11.63
CA GLU A 666 -5.54 -35.89 -12.64
C GLU A 666 -5.03 -35.62 -14.06
N THR A 667 -4.28 -34.51 -14.24
CA THR A 667 -3.66 -34.17 -15.52
C THR A 667 -2.64 -35.21 -15.95
N SER A 668 -1.77 -35.66 -15.06
CA SER A 668 -0.81 -36.73 -15.36
C SER A 668 -1.47 -38.06 -15.72
N ARG A 669 -2.57 -38.43 -15.05
CA ARG A 669 -3.35 -39.64 -15.38
C ARG A 669 -4.05 -39.55 -16.71
N ALA A 670 -4.55 -38.35 -17.08
CA ALA A 670 -5.20 -38.14 -18.36
C ALA A 670 -4.22 -38.25 -19.53
N ASP A 671 -3.02 -37.72 -19.38
CA ASP A 671 -1.99 -37.73 -20.43
C ASP A 671 -1.37 -39.10 -20.62
N PHE A 672 -1.16 -39.89 -19.53
CA PHE A 672 -0.50 -41.21 -19.57
C PHE A 672 -1.26 -42.23 -18.71
N PRO A 673 -2.43 -42.70 -19.18
CA PRO A 673 -3.29 -43.60 -18.40
C PRO A 673 -2.70 -45.00 -18.14
N ALA A 674 -1.68 -45.41 -18.90
CA ALA A 674 -1.03 -46.72 -18.77
C ALA A 674 0.16 -46.69 -17.76
N MET A 675 0.60 -45.55 -17.28
CA MET A 675 1.75 -45.44 -16.37
C MET A 675 1.28 -45.63 -14.92
N ALA A 676 1.92 -46.57 -14.23
CA ALA A 676 1.70 -46.76 -12.80
C ALA A 676 2.41 -45.62 -12.03
N ILE A 677 1.66 -44.89 -11.20
CA ILE A 677 2.22 -43.83 -10.34
C ILE A 677 2.78 -44.50 -9.10
N PRO A 678 4.09 -44.36 -8.82
CA PRO A 678 4.73 -44.89 -7.61
C PRO A 678 4.11 -44.28 -6.33
N GLU A 679 4.20 -45.02 -5.23
CA GLU A 679 3.64 -44.54 -3.95
C GLU A 679 4.51 -43.49 -3.27
N GLN A 680 5.85 -43.53 -3.50
CA GLN A 680 6.79 -42.55 -2.96
C GLN A 680 7.20 -41.53 -4.02
N ALA A 681 7.46 -40.30 -3.61
CA ALA A 681 7.84 -39.20 -4.48
C ALA A 681 9.14 -38.52 -4.05
N ILE A 682 9.82 -37.92 -5.04
CA ILE A 682 10.89 -36.94 -4.83
C ILE A 682 10.35 -35.59 -5.28
N LEU A 683 10.35 -34.62 -4.38
CA LEU A 683 9.93 -33.25 -4.67
C LEU A 683 11.15 -32.43 -5.07
N VAL A 684 11.13 -31.90 -6.29
CA VAL A 684 12.17 -31.02 -6.84
C VAL A 684 11.64 -29.60 -6.90
N ALA A 685 12.27 -28.69 -6.16
CA ALA A 685 11.81 -27.31 -5.96
C ALA A 685 12.87 -26.29 -6.41
N PRO A 686 13.06 -26.06 -7.73
CA PRO A 686 14.05 -25.12 -8.23
C PRO A 686 13.62 -23.67 -8.03
N GLN A 687 14.59 -22.80 -7.67
CA GLN A 687 14.36 -21.36 -7.60
C GLN A 687 14.72 -20.63 -8.91
N SER A 688 15.38 -21.30 -9.85
CA SER A 688 15.78 -20.77 -11.17
C SER A 688 15.79 -21.85 -12.23
N GLU A 689 15.81 -21.47 -13.51
CA GLU A 689 15.92 -22.40 -14.65
C GLU A 689 17.22 -23.21 -14.59
N ALA A 690 18.35 -22.60 -14.28
CA ALA A 690 19.63 -23.29 -14.11
C ALA A 690 19.55 -24.32 -12.98
N ALA A 691 18.92 -23.99 -11.86
CA ALA A 691 18.70 -24.92 -10.75
C ALA A 691 17.78 -26.09 -11.14
N LEU A 692 16.77 -25.86 -11.99
CA LEU A 692 15.91 -26.94 -12.47
C LEU A 692 16.71 -27.99 -13.24
N VAL A 693 17.61 -27.57 -14.13
CA VAL A 693 18.49 -28.48 -14.87
C VAL A 693 19.41 -29.30 -13.93
N GLN A 694 20.02 -28.62 -12.96
CA GLN A 694 20.92 -29.23 -12.00
C GLN A 694 20.21 -30.21 -11.06
N LEU A 695 19.10 -29.81 -10.46
CA LEU A 695 18.31 -30.65 -9.55
C LEU A 695 17.68 -31.85 -10.29
N ARG A 696 17.21 -31.64 -11.52
CA ARG A 696 16.68 -32.68 -12.38
C ARG A 696 17.75 -33.74 -12.69
N SER A 697 18.97 -33.31 -13.08
CA SER A 697 20.05 -34.24 -13.42
C SER A 697 20.41 -35.17 -12.26
N LEU A 698 20.22 -34.70 -11.02
CA LEU A 698 20.40 -35.48 -9.82
C LEU A 698 19.18 -36.39 -9.52
N ALA A 699 17.96 -35.87 -9.70
CA ALA A 699 16.72 -36.55 -9.31
C ALA A 699 16.26 -37.60 -10.32
N GLU A 700 16.47 -37.42 -11.64
CA GLU A 700 16.01 -38.29 -12.71
C GLU A 700 16.58 -39.72 -12.56
N PRO A 701 17.88 -39.96 -12.38
CA PRO A 701 18.41 -41.30 -12.13
C PRO A 701 17.91 -41.94 -10.84
N MET A 702 17.70 -41.13 -9.81
CA MET A 702 17.16 -41.59 -8.52
C MET A 702 15.71 -42.07 -8.65
N ALA A 703 14.89 -41.38 -9.47
CA ALA A 703 13.50 -41.75 -9.70
C ALA A 703 13.39 -43.07 -10.46
N LEU A 704 14.34 -43.38 -11.36
CA LEU A 704 14.39 -44.62 -12.12
C LEU A 704 14.96 -45.80 -11.32
N SER A 705 15.60 -45.55 -10.17
CA SER A 705 16.17 -46.61 -9.32
C SER A 705 15.05 -47.44 -8.67
N GLU A 706 15.30 -48.71 -8.37
CA GLU A 706 14.34 -49.61 -7.72
C GLU A 706 14.29 -49.40 -6.20
N PRO A 707 13.13 -49.27 -5.59
CA PRO A 707 11.79 -49.13 -6.21
C PRO A 707 11.62 -47.76 -6.89
N PRO A 708 10.92 -47.67 -8.03
CA PRO A 708 10.76 -46.42 -8.76
C PRO A 708 9.99 -45.37 -7.93
N ARG A 709 10.32 -44.12 -8.17
CA ARG A 709 9.67 -42.99 -7.48
C ARG A 709 9.12 -41.98 -8.47
N GLU A 710 8.06 -41.29 -8.05
CA GLU A 710 7.50 -40.18 -8.83
C GLU A 710 8.34 -38.93 -8.63
N LEU A 711 8.59 -38.16 -9.69
CA LEU A 711 9.15 -36.82 -9.60
C LEU A 711 8.03 -35.75 -9.55
N ILE A 712 8.00 -34.94 -8.50
CA ILE A 712 7.12 -33.78 -8.42
C ILE A 712 7.98 -32.54 -8.66
N LEU A 713 7.79 -31.90 -9.80
CA LEU A 713 8.46 -30.64 -10.16
C LEU A 713 7.62 -29.47 -9.65
N ALA A 714 8.07 -28.80 -8.59
CA ALA A 714 7.32 -27.70 -7.99
C ALA A 714 8.03 -26.36 -8.20
N ARG A 715 7.43 -25.48 -9.00
CA ARG A 715 7.92 -24.12 -9.24
C ARG A 715 6.94 -23.11 -8.62
N LEU A 716 7.24 -22.68 -7.41
CA LEU A 716 6.42 -21.71 -6.71
C LEU A 716 6.96 -20.31 -6.99
N VAL A 717 6.05 -19.40 -7.31
CA VAL A 717 6.37 -18.02 -7.66
C VAL A 717 6.01 -17.12 -6.48
N ALA A 718 6.98 -16.37 -5.98
CA ALA A 718 6.69 -15.34 -4.97
C ALA A 718 5.93 -14.18 -5.63
N PRO A 719 4.87 -13.62 -4.99
CA PRO A 719 4.18 -12.47 -5.54
C PRO A 719 5.15 -11.29 -5.68
N PRO A 720 5.14 -10.60 -6.82
CA PRO A 720 6.02 -9.47 -7.04
C PRO A 720 5.77 -8.39 -5.99
N GLY A 721 6.83 -7.85 -5.40
CA GLY A 721 6.80 -6.89 -4.29
C GLY A 721 6.45 -5.46 -4.71
N GLY A 722 5.41 -5.25 -5.53
CA GLY A 722 4.92 -3.95 -5.99
C GLY A 722 3.56 -3.60 -5.40
N ALA A 723 3.22 -2.31 -5.33
CA ALA A 723 1.99 -1.84 -4.70
C ALA A 723 0.79 -1.78 -5.66
N ALA A 724 0.96 -1.89 -6.97
CA ALA A 724 -0.13 -1.91 -7.93
C ALA A 724 -0.60 -3.34 -8.19
N VAL A 725 -1.91 -3.51 -8.09
CA VAL A 725 -2.55 -4.82 -8.05
C VAL A 725 -2.50 -5.52 -9.39
N ARG A 726 -2.62 -4.81 -10.50
CA ARG A 726 -2.69 -5.43 -11.82
C ARG A 726 -1.33 -5.61 -12.47
N GLY A 727 -0.41 -4.68 -12.35
CA GLY A 727 0.98 -4.89 -12.74
C GLY A 727 1.55 -6.09 -11.98
N ALA A 728 1.26 -6.18 -10.68
CA ALA A 728 1.56 -7.35 -9.87
C ALA A 728 0.82 -8.61 -10.36
N LEU A 729 -0.48 -8.52 -10.68
CA LEU A 729 -1.28 -9.65 -11.17
C LEU A 729 -0.90 -10.10 -12.58
N GLN A 730 -0.61 -9.18 -13.49
CA GLN A 730 -0.15 -9.52 -14.84
C GLN A 730 1.27 -10.08 -14.81
N THR A 731 2.16 -9.49 -14.04
CA THR A 731 3.51 -10.01 -13.81
C THR A 731 3.46 -11.35 -13.09
N GLU A 732 2.58 -11.50 -12.11
CA GLU A 732 2.33 -12.76 -11.41
C GLU A 732 1.80 -13.84 -12.36
N ASN A 733 0.80 -13.52 -13.20
CA ASN A 733 0.27 -14.45 -14.18
C ASN A 733 1.33 -14.84 -15.22
N ARG A 734 2.12 -13.87 -15.70
CA ARG A 734 3.23 -14.14 -16.62
C ARG A 734 4.30 -15.01 -15.98
N LEU A 735 4.77 -14.68 -14.80
CA LEU A 735 5.74 -15.49 -14.05
C LEU A 735 5.20 -16.89 -13.76
N LEU A 736 3.90 -17.00 -13.48
CA LEU A 736 3.26 -18.27 -13.28
C LEU A 736 3.13 -19.06 -14.59
N ASP A 737 2.76 -18.42 -15.70
CA ASP A 737 2.68 -19.04 -17.01
C ASP A 737 4.06 -19.48 -17.50
N GLU A 738 5.10 -18.67 -17.29
CA GLU A 738 6.51 -19.02 -17.55
C GLU A 738 6.92 -20.23 -16.70
N ALA A 739 6.70 -20.18 -15.39
CA ALA A 739 7.02 -21.25 -14.47
C ALA A 739 6.26 -22.55 -14.78
N SER A 740 4.98 -22.44 -15.10
CA SER A 740 4.14 -23.58 -15.48
C SER A 740 4.60 -24.20 -16.80
N THR A 741 4.93 -23.38 -17.79
CA THR A 741 5.43 -23.83 -19.10
C THR A 741 6.79 -24.53 -18.94
N GLU A 742 7.68 -24.00 -18.13
CA GLU A 742 8.99 -24.55 -17.82
C GLU A 742 8.89 -25.96 -17.19
N VAL A 743 8.14 -26.08 -16.09
CA VAL A 743 8.03 -27.39 -15.40
C VAL A 743 7.23 -28.40 -16.21
N GLU A 744 6.24 -27.95 -17.00
CA GLU A 744 5.44 -28.82 -17.86
C GLU A 744 6.23 -29.36 -19.05
N ALA A 745 7.13 -28.57 -19.63
CA ALA A 745 8.04 -29.03 -20.67
C ALA A 745 8.95 -30.13 -20.16
N VAL A 746 9.53 -29.93 -18.97
CA VAL A 746 10.39 -30.94 -18.32
C VAL A 746 9.58 -32.17 -17.92
N ARG A 747 8.35 -32.01 -17.43
CA ARG A 747 7.45 -33.14 -17.12
C ARG A 747 7.25 -34.04 -18.33
N ARG A 748 6.94 -33.49 -19.50
CA ARG A 748 6.72 -34.26 -20.73
C ARG A 748 7.96 -35.03 -21.13
N GLU A 749 9.12 -34.38 -21.08
CA GLU A 749 10.40 -35.04 -21.39
C GLU A 749 10.69 -36.20 -20.45
N LEU A 750 10.38 -36.08 -19.15
CA LEU A 750 10.52 -37.14 -18.16
C LEU A 750 9.57 -38.31 -18.44
N LEU A 751 8.31 -38.02 -18.78
CA LEU A 751 7.32 -39.04 -19.13
C LEU A 751 7.74 -39.80 -20.38
N ASP A 752 8.27 -39.14 -21.41
CA ASP A 752 8.80 -39.75 -22.63
C ASP A 752 9.97 -40.70 -22.33
N LYS A 753 10.73 -40.46 -21.27
CA LYS A 753 11.81 -41.32 -20.76
C LYS A 753 11.32 -42.44 -19.82
N GLY A 754 10.01 -42.51 -19.55
CA GLY A 754 9.42 -43.50 -18.66
C GLY A 754 9.47 -43.15 -17.17
N VAL A 755 9.80 -41.91 -16.82
CA VAL A 755 9.80 -41.42 -15.43
C VAL A 755 8.42 -40.89 -15.10
N ALA A 756 7.77 -41.45 -14.08
CA ALA A 756 6.52 -40.86 -13.57
C ALA A 756 6.77 -39.46 -13.02
N ALA A 757 6.13 -38.45 -13.59
CA ALA A 757 6.37 -37.07 -13.22
C ALA A 757 5.07 -36.22 -13.17
N ARG A 758 5.00 -35.30 -12.19
CA ARG A 758 3.97 -34.24 -12.05
C ARG A 758 4.62 -32.87 -12.06
N ALA A 759 3.92 -31.88 -12.63
CA ALA A 759 4.30 -30.50 -12.59
C ALA A 759 3.30 -29.74 -11.71
N VAL A 760 3.80 -28.91 -10.81
CA VAL A 760 3.03 -28.06 -9.90
C VAL A 760 3.61 -26.65 -9.96
N ALA A 761 2.81 -25.68 -10.39
CA ALA A 761 3.19 -24.27 -10.41
C ALA A 761 2.06 -23.41 -9.87
N PHE A 762 2.33 -22.61 -8.85
CA PHE A 762 1.36 -21.64 -8.31
C PHE A 762 2.07 -20.50 -7.58
N VAL A 763 1.32 -19.42 -7.34
CA VAL A 763 1.83 -18.26 -6.60
C VAL A 763 1.75 -18.54 -5.10
N SER A 764 2.84 -18.24 -4.39
CA SER A 764 2.96 -18.47 -2.96
C SER A 764 3.52 -17.26 -2.23
N ALA A 765 2.81 -16.78 -1.23
CA ALA A 765 3.29 -15.72 -0.34
C ALA A 765 4.35 -16.23 0.67
N ASP A 766 4.42 -17.55 0.87
CA ASP A 766 5.36 -18.23 1.75
C ASP A 766 5.81 -19.55 1.10
N VAL A 767 6.70 -19.40 0.12
CA VAL A 767 7.19 -20.50 -0.73
C VAL A 767 7.74 -21.66 0.11
N GLY A 768 8.56 -21.38 1.11
CA GLY A 768 9.16 -22.39 1.95
C GLY A 768 8.16 -23.23 2.75
N SER A 769 7.15 -22.57 3.35
CA SER A 769 6.09 -23.26 4.09
C SER A 769 5.20 -24.10 3.18
N ASP A 770 4.94 -23.62 1.96
CA ASP A 770 4.10 -24.34 1.01
C ASP A 770 4.81 -25.53 0.39
N LEU A 771 6.11 -25.44 0.12
CA LEU A 771 6.92 -26.59 -0.26
C LEU A 771 6.93 -27.66 0.85
N ALA A 772 7.03 -27.25 2.10
CA ALA A 772 6.93 -28.17 3.23
C ALA A 772 5.55 -28.85 3.33
N ARG A 773 4.45 -28.12 2.97
CA ARG A 773 3.10 -28.69 2.91
C ARG A 773 2.94 -29.65 1.74
N LEU A 774 3.47 -29.31 0.56
CA LEU A 774 3.53 -30.23 -0.58
C LEU A 774 4.22 -31.54 -0.20
N ALA A 775 5.38 -31.42 0.47
CA ALA A 775 6.11 -32.59 0.96
C ALA A 775 5.32 -33.39 2.00
N ALA A 776 4.46 -32.73 2.78
CA ALA A 776 3.62 -33.39 3.78
C ALA A 776 2.39 -34.08 3.18
N ALA A 777 1.83 -33.56 2.11
CA ALA A 777 0.60 -34.07 1.50
C ALA A 777 0.79 -35.37 0.70
N ASP A 778 1.95 -35.60 0.09
CA ASP A 778 2.21 -36.63 -0.93
C ASP A 778 3.37 -37.55 -0.54
N GLU A 779 3.41 -38.13 0.61
CA GLU A 779 4.43 -39.12 1.03
C GLU A 779 5.83 -38.92 0.38
N VAL A 780 6.27 -37.65 0.31
CA VAL A 780 7.56 -37.31 -0.28
C VAL A 780 8.69 -37.84 0.59
N ALA A 781 9.53 -38.66 0.00
CA ALA A 781 10.68 -39.23 0.67
C ALA A 781 11.85 -38.23 0.78
N LEU A 782 12.04 -37.43 -0.25
CA LEU A 782 13.13 -36.47 -0.39
C LEU A 782 12.62 -35.18 -1.04
N LEU A 783 12.99 -34.03 -0.46
CA LEU A 783 12.81 -32.71 -1.07
C LEU A 783 14.18 -32.17 -1.48
N LEU A 784 14.35 -31.88 -2.76
CA LEU A 784 15.54 -31.26 -3.32
C LEU A 784 15.26 -29.79 -3.67
N ILE A 785 16.08 -28.89 -3.14
CA ILE A 785 16.00 -27.45 -3.39
C ILE A 785 17.41 -26.89 -3.63
N ASP A 786 17.52 -25.87 -4.46
CA ASP A 786 18.79 -25.17 -4.63
C ASP A 786 19.05 -24.14 -3.52
N GLY A 787 20.30 -24.04 -3.10
CA GLY A 787 20.79 -23.05 -2.17
C GLY A 787 21.60 -21.98 -2.92
N ARG A 788 21.22 -20.71 -2.81
CA ARG A 788 22.02 -19.61 -3.35
C ARG A 788 23.25 -19.38 -2.48
N ARG A 789 24.33 -18.83 -3.06
CA ARG A 789 25.59 -18.53 -2.36
C ARG A 789 25.49 -17.72 -1.06
N PRO A 790 24.45 -16.87 -0.79
CA PRO A 790 24.25 -16.28 0.54
C PRO A 790 24.07 -17.31 1.68
N LEU A 791 23.69 -18.56 1.37
CA LEU A 791 23.74 -19.68 2.33
C LEU A 791 25.16 -19.97 2.85
N LEU A 792 26.18 -19.55 2.11
CA LEU A 792 27.58 -19.74 2.47
C LEU A 792 28.12 -18.69 3.46
N GLY A 793 27.25 -17.83 4.00
CA GLY A 793 27.59 -16.92 5.10
C GLY A 793 27.63 -17.63 6.45
N ALA A 794 28.22 -16.99 7.45
CA ALA A 794 28.29 -17.50 8.83
C ALA A 794 26.94 -17.51 9.56
N GLY A 795 25.83 -17.31 8.87
CA GLY A 795 24.49 -17.19 9.43
C GLY A 795 23.61 -18.43 9.25
N VAL A 796 22.53 -18.46 10.06
CA VAL A 796 21.47 -19.48 9.93
C VAL A 796 20.76 -19.29 8.57
N PRO A 797 20.53 -20.36 7.78
CA PRO A 797 19.75 -20.28 6.55
C PRO A 797 18.38 -19.63 6.80
N ARG A 798 18.08 -18.57 6.04
CA ARG A 798 16.81 -17.81 6.15
C ARG A 798 16.03 -17.90 4.84
N GLY A 799 14.83 -17.34 4.82
CA GLY A 799 13.95 -17.36 3.64
C GLY A 799 13.44 -18.77 3.32
N GLU A 800 13.19 -19.02 2.04
CA GLU A 800 12.57 -20.27 1.55
C GLU A 800 13.30 -21.53 2.02
N VAL A 801 14.61 -21.56 1.88
CA VAL A 801 15.45 -22.72 2.31
C VAL A 801 15.38 -22.92 3.82
N GLY A 802 15.45 -21.86 4.62
CA GLY A 802 15.34 -21.95 6.07
C GLY A 802 13.99 -22.49 6.53
N GLU A 803 12.90 -22.07 5.89
CA GLU A 803 11.55 -22.57 6.17
C GLU A 803 11.38 -24.03 5.78
N VAL A 804 11.88 -24.44 4.61
CA VAL A 804 11.88 -25.84 4.16
C VAL A 804 12.68 -26.71 5.13
N LEU A 805 13.90 -26.30 5.50
CA LEU A 805 14.73 -27.01 6.47
C LEU A 805 14.03 -27.17 7.84
N THR A 806 13.20 -26.19 8.23
CA THR A 806 12.49 -26.21 9.52
C THR A 806 11.23 -27.08 9.50
N LYS A 807 10.43 -27.02 8.42
CA LYS A 807 9.05 -27.51 8.41
C LYS A 807 8.84 -28.80 7.61
N ALA A 808 9.73 -29.14 6.65
CA ALA A 808 9.54 -30.33 5.84
C ALA A 808 9.63 -31.60 6.67
N PRO A 809 8.69 -32.58 6.54
CA PRO A 809 8.69 -33.80 7.31
C PRO A 809 9.66 -34.86 6.76
N CYS A 810 10.08 -34.74 5.49
CA CYS A 810 11.00 -35.64 4.79
C CYS A 810 12.45 -35.17 4.89
N ASP A 811 13.34 -35.95 4.33
CA ASP A 811 14.73 -35.53 4.12
C ASP A 811 14.78 -34.33 3.18
N VAL A 812 15.68 -33.39 3.43
CA VAL A 812 15.88 -32.21 2.59
C VAL A 812 17.32 -32.17 2.11
N GLY A 813 17.46 -32.14 0.79
CA GLY A 813 18.74 -31.91 0.11
C GLY A 813 18.81 -30.48 -0.42
N VAL A 814 19.77 -29.70 0.06
CA VAL A 814 20.02 -28.34 -0.42
C VAL A 814 21.26 -28.34 -1.30
N LEU A 815 21.07 -28.20 -2.60
CA LEU A 815 22.17 -28.21 -3.57
C LEU A 815 22.79 -26.82 -3.69
N VAL A 816 24.11 -26.76 -3.54
CA VAL A 816 24.91 -25.55 -3.74
C VAL A 816 25.90 -25.82 -4.87
N ALA A 817 25.57 -25.32 -6.05
CA ALA A 817 26.38 -25.45 -7.25
C ALA A 817 26.56 -24.07 -7.92
N ARG A 818 27.48 -23.99 -8.89
CA ARG A 818 27.64 -22.82 -9.77
C ARG A 818 26.70 -22.97 -10.96
N ASP A 819 26.29 -21.90 -11.59
CA ASP A 819 25.30 -21.92 -12.69
C ASP A 819 25.76 -22.74 -13.90
N ASP A 820 27.09 -22.83 -14.12
CA ASP A 820 27.73 -23.55 -15.21
C ASP A 820 28.27 -24.95 -14.79
N GLU A 821 28.02 -25.36 -13.53
CA GLU A 821 28.58 -26.59 -12.97
C GLU A 821 27.66 -27.79 -13.21
N SER A 822 28.22 -28.86 -13.77
CA SER A 822 27.53 -30.14 -13.93
C SER A 822 27.42 -30.85 -12.59
N VAL A 823 26.25 -31.37 -12.26
CA VAL A 823 25.94 -32.07 -11.00
C VAL A 823 25.67 -33.55 -11.24
N VAL A 824 26.31 -34.16 -12.22
CA VAL A 824 26.09 -35.56 -12.57
C VAL A 824 27.27 -36.43 -12.06
N PRO A 825 27.13 -37.14 -10.92
CA PRO A 825 28.05 -38.20 -10.56
C PRO A 825 28.05 -39.33 -11.61
N GLY A 826 29.17 -40.02 -11.74
CA GLY A 826 29.25 -41.14 -12.71
C GLY A 826 30.45 -42.01 -12.43
N PRO A 827 30.76 -43.02 -13.31
CA PRO A 827 31.88 -43.95 -13.07
C PRO A 827 33.22 -43.26 -12.87
N GLY A 828 33.45 -42.10 -13.46
CA GLY A 828 34.70 -41.33 -13.31
C GLY A 828 34.61 -40.18 -12.29
N SER A 829 33.42 -39.90 -11.74
CA SER A 829 33.13 -38.76 -10.88
C SER A 829 32.44 -39.23 -9.59
N PRO A 830 33.20 -39.67 -8.56
CA PRO A 830 32.63 -40.29 -7.37
C PRO A 830 31.77 -39.39 -6.54
N VAL A 831 30.84 -39.98 -5.80
CA VAL A 831 30.11 -39.30 -4.70
C VAL A 831 30.99 -39.39 -3.46
N VAL A 832 31.34 -38.27 -2.83
CA VAL A 832 32.13 -38.18 -1.62
C VAL A 832 31.29 -37.77 -0.43
N VAL A 833 31.35 -38.53 0.66
CA VAL A 833 30.61 -38.27 1.88
C VAL A 833 31.57 -38.12 3.05
N PRO A 834 31.80 -36.93 3.60
CA PRO A 834 32.46 -36.74 4.87
C PRO A 834 31.66 -37.42 5.98
N PHE A 835 32.33 -38.31 6.75
CA PHE A 835 31.67 -39.16 7.72
C PHE A 835 32.47 -39.24 9.03
N GLY A 836 31.86 -38.73 10.10
CA GLY A 836 32.41 -38.80 11.47
C GLY A 836 31.59 -39.68 12.41
N GLY A 837 30.51 -40.31 11.91
CA GLY A 837 29.63 -41.19 12.69
C GLY A 837 28.52 -40.47 13.43
N ALA A 838 28.36 -39.19 13.26
CA ALA A 838 27.22 -38.43 13.82
C ALA A 838 25.91 -38.77 13.10
N GLU A 839 24.80 -38.55 13.74
CA GLU A 839 23.48 -38.88 13.19
C GLU A 839 23.19 -38.25 11.82
N HIS A 840 23.62 -37.02 11.64
CA HIS A 840 23.47 -36.30 10.36
C HIS A 840 24.41 -36.84 9.27
N ASP A 841 25.53 -37.43 9.64
CA ASP A 841 26.47 -38.08 8.69
C ASP A 841 25.85 -39.35 8.10
N TRP A 842 25.07 -40.09 8.91
CA TRP A 842 24.31 -41.24 8.43
C TRP A 842 23.23 -40.87 7.41
N ALA A 843 22.55 -39.74 7.60
CA ALA A 843 21.58 -39.24 6.63
C ALA A 843 22.25 -38.84 5.31
N ALA A 844 23.40 -38.17 5.38
CA ALA A 844 24.20 -37.85 4.21
C ALA A 844 24.73 -39.10 3.50
N LEU A 845 25.16 -40.12 4.25
CA LEU A 845 25.62 -41.38 3.72
C LEU A 845 24.52 -42.17 3.01
N GLU A 846 23.32 -42.21 3.60
CA GLU A 846 22.14 -42.85 3.00
C GLU A 846 21.79 -42.22 1.64
N LEU A 847 21.71 -40.90 1.59
CA LEU A 847 21.40 -40.15 0.36
C LEU A 847 22.58 -40.27 -0.64
N GLY A 848 23.81 -40.15 -0.18
CA GLY A 848 25.01 -40.33 -1.01
C GLY A 848 25.11 -41.71 -1.63
N ALA A 849 24.74 -42.75 -0.89
CA ALA A 849 24.68 -44.12 -1.39
C ALA A 849 23.59 -44.30 -2.45
N TRP A 850 22.41 -43.73 -2.23
CA TRP A 850 21.35 -43.75 -3.21
C TRP A 850 21.74 -43.03 -4.50
N ILE A 851 22.30 -41.81 -4.40
CA ILE A 851 22.78 -41.07 -5.57
C ILE A 851 23.88 -41.85 -6.32
N ALA A 852 24.83 -42.40 -5.59
CA ALA A 852 25.93 -43.19 -6.17
C ALA A 852 25.42 -44.44 -6.90
N SER A 853 24.48 -45.17 -6.29
CA SER A 853 23.86 -46.34 -6.88
C SER A 853 23.09 -46.01 -8.15
N ALA A 854 22.24 -44.96 -8.08
CA ALA A 854 21.41 -44.54 -9.21
C ALA A 854 22.21 -44.08 -10.43
N ASN A 855 23.42 -43.54 -10.22
CA ASN A 855 24.29 -43.03 -11.29
C ASN A 855 25.44 -43.99 -11.66
N GLY A 856 25.55 -45.15 -11.03
CA GLY A 856 26.69 -46.08 -11.22
C GLY A 856 28.01 -45.42 -10.82
N ALA A 857 28.00 -44.49 -9.90
CA ALA A 857 29.18 -43.75 -9.44
C ALA A 857 29.84 -44.45 -8.24
N PRO A 858 31.20 -44.42 -8.09
CA PRO A 858 31.86 -44.87 -6.88
C PRO A 858 31.43 -44.03 -5.68
N LEU A 859 31.21 -44.69 -4.53
CA LEU A 859 30.95 -44.02 -3.26
C LEU A 859 32.24 -44.00 -2.43
N LYS A 860 32.69 -42.85 -1.98
CA LYS A 860 33.84 -42.65 -1.10
C LYS A 860 33.39 -42.09 0.26
N LEU A 861 33.79 -42.78 1.34
CA LEU A 861 33.60 -42.32 2.71
C LEU A 861 34.85 -41.64 3.21
N LEU A 862 34.74 -40.36 3.55
CA LEU A 862 35.87 -39.54 3.93
C LEU A 862 35.88 -39.27 5.43
N GLY A 863 36.84 -39.81 6.15
CA GLY A 863 37.12 -39.50 7.55
C GLY A 863 38.33 -38.59 7.68
N ALA A 864 38.34 -37.73 8.71
CA ALA A 864 39.47 -36.87 9.01
C ALA A 864 40.20 -37.34 10.28
N ALA A 865 41.51 -37.56 10.17
CA ALA A 865 42.34 -37.91 11.34
C ALA A 865 43.80 -37.51 11.12
N GLY A 866 44.42 -36.91 12.13
CA GLY A 866 45.82 -36.49 12.11
C GLY A 866 46.79 -37.52 12.65
N GLU A 867 46.56 -38.10 13.81
CA GLU A 867 47.47 -39.01 14.51
C GLU A 867 47.22 -40.48 14.13
N THR A 868 48.24 -41.32 14.27
CA THR A 868 48.22 -42.74 13.87
C THR A 868 47.13 -43.54 14.59
N ASP A 869 46.91 -43.33 15.89
CA ASP A 869 45.88 -44.02 16.68
C ASP A 869 44.48 -43.54 16.31
N GLU A 870 44.33 -42.29 15.96
CA GLU A 870 43.10 -41.72 15.50
C GLU A 870 42.73 -42.22 14.11
N ARG A 871 43.73 -42.33 13.21
CA ARG A 871 43.55 -42.91 11.88
C ARG A 871 43.04 -44.37 11.93
N ALA A 872 43.56 -45.18 12.85
CA ALA A 872 43.09 -46.55 13.00
C ALA A 872 41.63 -46.64 13.45
N LYS A 873 41.20 -45.74 14.37
CA LYS A 873 39.79 -45.65 14.81
C LYS A 873 38.87 -45.19 13.70
N VAL A 874 39.28 -44.15 12.98
CA VAL A 874 38.50 -43.61 11.86
C VAL A 874 38.40 -44.64 10.73
N THR A 875 39.48 -45.35 10.38
CA THR A 875 39.44 -46.38 9.35
C THR A 875 38.47 -47.50 9.72
N ARG A 876 38.41 -47.90 10.98
CA ARG A 876 37.45 -48.92 11.44
C ARG A 876 36.01 -48.40 11.32
N LEU A 877 35.75 -47.17 11.76
CA LEU A 877 34.46 -46.53 11.65
C LEU A 877 33.95 -46.46 10.20
N LEU A 878 34.81 -46.05 9.27
CA LEU A 878 34.49 -46.00 7.84
C LEU A 878 34.29 -47.38 7.25
N GLY A 879 35.07 -48.38 7.70
CA GLY A 879 34.90 -49.77 7.30
C GLY A 879 33.56 -50.37 7.73
N ASP A 880 33.19 -50.15 9.00
CA ASP A 880 31.93 -50.63 9.54
C ASP A 880 30.72 -49.93 8.84
N ALA A 881 30.81 -48.61 8.59
CA ALA A 881 29.82 -47.91 7.81
C ALA A 881 29.73 -48.41 6.36
N GLY A 882 30.85 -48.67 5.72
CA GLY A 882 30.90 -49.22 4.37
C GLY A 882 30.24 -50.60 4.26
N LEU A 883 30.44 -51.49 5.24
CA LEU A 883 29.80 -52.80 5.30
C LEU A 883 28.26 -52.65 5.44
N LEU A 884 27.80 -51.74 6.25
CA LEU A 884 26.35 -51.46 6.37
C LEU A 884 25.77 -50.95 5.07
N VAL A 885 26.42 -50.03 4.38
CA VAL A 885 26.00 -49.56 3.08
C VAL A 885 25.94 -50.69 2.07
N GLN A 886 26.95 -51.58 2.04
CA GLN A 886 26.96 -52.74 1.14
C GLN A 886 25.81 -53.72 1.46
N GLN A 887 25.51 -53.93 2.74
CA GLN A 887 24.44 -54.83 3.16
C GLN A 887 23.04 -54.29 2.81
N TYR A 888 22.80 -53.01 2.98
CA TYR A 888 21.44 -52.45 2.81
C TYR A 888 21.23 -51.74 1.47
N ALA A 889 22.26 -51.15 0.86
CA ALA A 889 22.19 -50.43 -0.41
C ALA A 889 22.83 -51.20 -1.58
N GLY A 890 23.48 -52.31 -1.32
CA GLY A 890 24.06 -53.14 -2.34
C GLY A 890 25.35 -52.61 -3.03
N ILE A 891 25.85 -51.45 -2.58
CA ILE A 891 27.02 -50.80 -3.18
C ILE A 891 28.21 -50.78 -2.23
N SER A 892 29.40 -50.88 -2.79
CA SER A 892 30.64 -50.81 -2.01
C SER A 892 31.05 -49.37 -1.80
N ALA A 893 31.29 -49.01 -0.53
CA ALA A 893 31.82 -47.70 -0.18
C ALA A 893 33.33 -47.78 0.10
N MET A 894 34.10 -46.92 -0.53
CA MET A 894 35.55 -46.88 -0.36
C MET A 894 35.96 -45.98 0.80
N PRO A 895 36.56 -46.49 1.89
CA PRO A 895 37.01 -45.67 2.99
C PRO A 895 38.27 -44.89 2.59
N MET A 896 38.26 -43.58 2.90
CA MET A 896 39.41 -42.69 2.70
C MET A 896 39.64 -41.87 3.99
N VAL A 897 40.88 -41.72 4.38
CA VAL A 897 41.27 -40.90 5.54
C VAL A 897 42.06 -39.70 5.05
N ALA A 898 41.58 -38.50 5.30
CA ALA A 898 42.21 -37.23 4.98
C ALA A 898 42.82 -36.57 6.23
N GLU A 899 43.67 -35.58 6.00
CA GLU A 899 44.13 -34.70 7.07
C GLU A 899 42.98 -33.92 7.67
N PRO A 900 42.99 -33.65 8.99
CA PRO A 900 41.93 -32.92 9.63
C PRO A 900 41.88 -31.47 9.13
N GLY A 901 40.67 -30.93 9.06
CA GLY A 901 40.41 -29.56 8.66
C GLY A 901 39.88 -29.42 7.23
N ARG A 902 39.68 -28.18 6.83
CA ARG A 902 39.10 -27.82 5.53
C ARG A 902 39.91 -28.35 4.34
N GLU A 903 41.18 -28.10 4.36
CA GLU A 903 42.07 -28.41 3.22
C GLU A 903 42.12 -29.91 2.92
N GLY A 904 42.19 -30.75 3.94
CA GLY A 904 42.19 -32.20 3.74
C GLY A 904 40.87 -32.73 3.12
N ILE A 905 39.71 -32.13 3.47
CA ILE A 905 38.42 -32.52 2.88
C ILE A 905 38.30 -32.00 1.45
N VAL A 906 38.69 -30.77 1.20
CA VAL A 906 38.63 -30.12 -0.14
C VAL A 906 39.56 -30.87 -1.11
N ASP A 907 40.78 -31.21 -0.70
CA ASP A 907 41.74 -31.96 -1.53
C ASP A 907 41.25 -33.39 -1.81
N ALA A 908 40.68 -34.04 -0.80
CA ALA A 908 40.13 -35.39 -0.97
C ALA A 908 38.85 -35.40 -1.84
N ALA A 909 38.16 -34.27 -1.97
CA ALA A 909 37.03 -34.09 -2.86
C ALA A 909 37.42 -33.66 -4.29
N ALA A 910 38.75 -33.53 -4.57
CA ALA A 910 39.20 -33.22 -5.92
C ALA A 910 38.80 -34.35 -6.89
N GLY A 911 38.14 -33.99 -7.99
CA GLY A 911 37.58 -34.93 -8.96
C GLY A 911 36.29 -35.65 -8.53
N ALA A 912 35.66 -35.24 -7.44
CA ALA A 912 34.32 -35.70 -7.07
C ALA A 912 33.27 -35.12 -8.03
N GLY A 913 32.24 -35.92 -8.34
CA GLY A 913 31.05 -35.44 -9.04
C GLY A 913 30.05 -34.73 -8.11
N LEU A 914 30.09 -35.12 -6.81
CA LEU A 914 29.19 -34.53 -5.80
C LEU A 914 29.79 -34.74 -4.40
N LEU A 915 29.75 -33.72 -3.57
CA LEU A 915 30.09 -33.79 -2.15
C LEU A 915 28.81 -33.73 -1.32
N VAL A 916 28.50 -34.76 -0.53
CA VAL A 916 27.26 -34.84 0.27
C VAL A 916 27.58 -34.67 1.75
N ILE A 917 27.05 -33.64 2.38
CA ILE A 917 27.40 -33.25 3.76
C ILE A 917 26.13 -33.19 4.64
N GLY A 918 26.14 -33.88 5.77
CA GLY A 918 25.04 -33.83 6.75
C GLY A 918 24.99 -32.53 7.52
N LEU A 919 23.78 -31.99 7.67
CA LEU A 919 23.50 -30.85 8.53
C LEU A 919 23.20 -31.31 9.95
N SER A 920 23.96 -30.81 10.92
CA SER A 920 23.73 -31.02 12.35
C SER A 920 22.35 -30.53 12.75
N GLU A 921 21.67 -31.12 13.73
CA GLU A 921 20.41 -30.64 14.27
C GLU A 921 20.50 -29.24 14.89
N ARG A 922 21.72 -28.83 15.25
CA ARG A 922 22.02 -27.47 15.73
C ARG A 922 22.07 -26.40 14.64
N TRP A 923 21.81 -26.76 13.38
CA TRP A 923 21.85 -25.78 12.28
C TRP A 923 20.97 -24.53 12.52
N ARG A 924 19.94 -24.66 13.36
CA ARG A 924 19.07 -23.52 13.72
C ARG A 924 19.78 -22.47 14.55
N ASP A 925 20.76 -22.86 15.34
CA ASP A 925 21.51 -21.96 16.23
C ASP A 925 22.88 -21.62 15.63
N GLU A 926 23.54 -22.59 15.01
CA GLU A 926 24.92 -22.50 14.52
C GLU A 926 25.01 -22.25 13.01
N GLY A 927 23.89 -22.27 12.27
CA GLY A 927 23.88 -22.22 10.80
C GLY A 927 24.54 -23.48 10.18
N LEU A 928 25.19 -23.31 9.03
CA LEU A 928 25.97 -24.38 8.43
C LEU A 928 27.23 -24.71 9.25
N GLY A 929 27.61 -23.83 10.16
CA GLY A 929 28.89 -23.89 10.88
C GLY A 929 30.08 -23.41 10.04
N PRO A 930 31.17 -22.94 10.69
CA PRO A 930 32.29 -22.34 9.97
C PRO A 930 32.97 -23.33 9.00
N THR A 931 33.21 -24.54 9.45
CA THR A 931 33.90 -25.57 8.65
C THR A 931 33.12 -25.97 7.40
N ARG A 932 31.79 -26.23 7.53
CA ARG A 932 30.95 -26.60 6.38
C ARG A 932 30.78 -25.45 5.40
N SER A 933 30.66 -24.23 5.90
CA SER A 933 30.59 -23.02 5.07
C SER A 933 31.85 -22.80 4.27
N GLU A 934 33.03 -23.03 4.89
CA GLU A 934 34.34 -22.92 4.22
C GLU A 934 34.52 -24.02 3.18
N ILE A 935 34.16 -25.27 3.50
CA ILE A 935 34.21 -26.39 2.56
C ILE A 935 33.35 -26.10 1.35
N ALA A 936 32.08 -25.62 1.55
CA ALA A 936 31.18 -25.32 0.45
C ALA A 936 31.71 -24.21 -0.46
N LYS A 937 32.41 -23.21 0.10
CA LYS A 937 33.06 -22.15 -0.69
C LYS A 937 34.26 -22.64 -1.50
N ALA A 938 35.05 -23.54 -0.94
CA ALA A 938 36.32 -24.01 -1.50
C ALA A 938 36.20 -25.30 -2.31
N ALA A 939 35.11 -26.05 -2.14
CA ALA A 939 34.95 -27.34 -2.82
C ALA A 939 35.02 -27.20 -4.35
N PRO A 940 35.81 -28.08 -5.02
CA PRO A 940 35.90 -28.10 -6.47
C PRO A 940 34.69 -28.77 -7.14
N ALA A 941 33.80 -29.41 -6.37
CA ALA A 941 32.59 -30.09 -6.80
C ALA A 941 31.34 -29.45 -6.20
N PRO A 942 30.15 -29.66 -6.80
CA PRO A 942 28.87 -29.29 -6.19
C PRO A 942 28.69 -29.91 -4.80
N VAL A 943 28.05 -29.19 -3.90
CA VAL A 943 27.83 -29.63 -2.52
C VAL A 943 26.34 -29.79 -2.26
N LEU A 944 25.95 -30.98 -1.79
CA LEU A 944 24.57 -31.26 -1.34
C LEU A 944 24.55 -31.35 0.19
N PHE A 945 23.90 -30.36 0.82
CA PHE A 945 23.65 -30.41 2.26
C PHE A 945 22.39 -31.20 2.55
N VAL A 946 22.46 -32.14 3.48
CA VAL A 946 21.38 -33.05 3.81
C VAL A 946 20.90 -32.81 5.23
N ARG A 947 19.64 -32.42 5.37
CA ARG A 947 18.93 -32.37 6.65
C ARG A 947 18.05 -33.61 6.78
N ARG A 948 18.18 -34.30 7.85
CA ARG A 948 17.39 -35.50 8.18
C ARG A 948 15.92 -35.10 8.45
N GLY A 949 14.99 -35.85 7.86
CA GLY A 949 13.54 -35.70 8.10
C GLY A 949 13.05 -36.55 9.29
N VAL A 950 11.78 -36.39 9.60
CA VAL A 950 11.10 -37.17 10.65
C VAL A 950 10.59 -38.52 10.10
N ARG A 951 10.30 -38.57 8.79
CA ARG A 951 9.86 -39.79 8.11
C ARG A 951 11.00 -40.82 7.95
N PRO A 952 10.68 -42.11 7.70
CA PRO A 952 11.70 -43.12 7.33
C PRO A 952 12.57 -42.64 6.21
N GLY A 953 13.82 -43.05 6.22
CA GLY A 953 14.79 -42.69 5.22
C GLY A 953 14.42 -43.15 3.80
N ALA A 954 15.06 -42.50 2.80
CA ALA A 954 14.77 -42.75 1.41
C ALA A 954 15.07 -44.20 0.97
N LEU A 955 16.05 -44.84 1.56
CA LEU A 955 16.42 -46.22 1.26
C LEU A 955 15.77 -47.24 2.21
N ALA A 956 15.09 -46.83 3.23
CA ALA A 956 14.48 -47.73 4.20
C ALA A 956 13.31 -48.49 3.57
N PRO A 957 13.21 -49.82 3.68
CA PRO A 957 12.03 -50.60 3.32
C PRO A 957 10.84 -50.15 4.17
N ARG A 958 9.60 -50.26 3.65
CA ARG A 958 8.39 -49.73 4.28
C ARG A 958 8.07 -50.31 5.65
N GLU A 959 8.49 -51.51 5.94
CA GLU A 959 7.96 -52.27 7.07
C GLU A 959 8.97 -52.58 8.20
N ASP A 960 10.28 -52.66 7.96
CA ASP A 960 11.15 -53.25 8.95
C ASP A 960 12.42 -52.50 9.33
N VAL A 961 12.92 -51.55 8.54
CA VAL A 961 14.17 -50.84 8.84
C VAL A 961 13.96 -49.33 8.61
N THR A 962 13.85 -48.60 9.68
CA THR A 962 13.89 -47.15 9.61
C THR A 962 15.33 -46.68 9.40
N ARG A 963 15.51 -45.48 8.83
CA ARG A 963 16.80 -44.85 8.76
C ARG A 963 17.45 -44.73 10.15
N PHE A 964 16.68 -44.60 11.22
CA PHE A 964 17.15 -44.62 12.59
C PHE A 964 17.80 -45.94 12.94
N GLY A 965 17.15 -47.07 12.66
CA GLY A 965 17.73 -48.37 12.84
C GLY A 965 18.98 -48.53 12.00
N TRP A 966 18.99 -48.02 10.76
CA TRP A 966 20.10 -48.11 9.85
C TRP A 966 21.25 -47.17 10.25
N SER A 967 20.97 -45.92 10.66
CA SER A 967 22.01 -44.98 11.08
C SER A 967 22.55 -45.24 12.48
N ALA A 968 21.73 -45.77 13.39
CA ALA A 968 22.15 -46.11 14.73
C ALA A 968 22.64 -47.54 14.89
N ALA A 969 22.47 -48.39 13.91
CA ALA A 969 22.97 -49.76 13.91
C ALA A 969 24.48 -49.86 14.06
N GLY A 970 24.98 -48.98 14.66
CA GLY A 970 25.98 -48.71 15.31
C GLY A 970 27.26 -49.36 15.18
N ILE A 971 27.78 -48.54 15.39
CA ILE A 971 29.18 -48.52 15.55
C ILE A 971 29.41 -48.21 17.02
N GLY A 972 29.31 -49.19 17.84
CA GLY A 972 29.56 -49.07 19.25
C GLY A 972 29.24 -50.34 20.06
N PRO A 973 29.82 -50.56 21.24
CA PRO A 973 29.42 -51.63 22.11
C PRO A 973 28.00 -51.40 22.63
N GLY A 974 27.02 -52.07 22.04
CA GLY A 974 25.59 -51.89 22.31
C GLY A 974 24.75 -51.72 21.04
N ALA A 975 25.34 -51.99 19.84
CA ALA A 975 24.62 -51.91 18.55
C ALA A 975 23.29 -52.63 18.59
N ILE A 976 22.24 -51.87 18.20
CA ILE A 976 20.89 -52.38 18.06
C ILE A 976 20.88 -53.38 16.88
N ARG A 977 20.34 -54.58 17.10
CA ARG A 977 20.21 -55.56 16.05
C ARG A 977 19.16 -55.11 15.01
N PRO A 978 19.35 -55.39 13.71
CA PRO A 978 18.35 -55.12 12.71
C PRO A 978 16.97 -55.66 13.12
N GLY A 979 15.93 -54.85 13.08
CA GLY A 979 14.56 -55.30 13.39
C GLY A 979 14.08 -55.01 14.81
N GLN A 980 14.86 -54.34 15.70
CA GLN A 980 14.35 -53.86 16.96
C GLN A 980 13.91 -52.40 16.87
N PRO A 981 12.68 -52.04 17.28
CA PRO A 981 12.31 -50.66 17.36
C PRO A 981 13.18 -49.93 18.39
N ILE A 982 13.62 -48.74 18.07
CA ILE A 982 14.31 -47.84 19.00
C ILE A 982 13.23 -47.13 19.82
N GLU A 983 13.23 -47.29 21.13
CA GLU A 983 12.43 -46.52 22.09
C GLU A 983 12.85 -45.03 22.11
#